data_d02dd7e42528bf77d726e0cce8fa2d80
#
_entry.id   d02dd7e42528bf77d726e0cce8fa2d80
#
_cell.length_a   1.000
_cell.length_b   1.000
_cell.length_c   1.000
_cell.angle_alpha   90.00
_cell.angle_beta   90.00
_cell.angle_gamma   90.00
#
_symmetry.space_group_name_H-M   'P 1'
#
loop_
_entity.id
_entity.type
_entity.pdbx_description
1 polymer ?
#
loop_
_entity_poly.entity_id
_entity_poly.type
_entity_poly.pdbx_seq_one_letter_code
_entity_poly.pdbx_strand_id
1 'polypeptide(L)'
;MDIWAIIVGAGIIIGIIAGIVQVLDYLQKRRKKLDEPKEETRTPSAPPLVLQIPHNLPPRSEFIGREKEKARVHEALQSRSYLVSIDGIGGIGKTVLALEVAHECLRASKDEGPTDGIATFDGFIWTTAKDRDLTLNALLDAVARTLDYPGIAQQPVEEKRGAVRKLFQEKPYLLIVDNFETIIDEGVRDFLLELPEPSKALITTREQKLRQVWAISLKGLTESEALALIRSEGRRLGLASLEHAEDRVLLHLYQATGGTPLAIKWGVGQIKQKGQSLDTVLSALHEARGRIFDNIFARSWNLLSADARQVLKVIPIFATSASRAGIEAASDVHHFALDEALGQLVEMSLVDATDELDLARRRYSIHPLTRAFAATKLKEEPEAQNIAQQRLADFFQSFAREHGGPWNLEGFAQLEPDLLNILAIIQWCWEQQLANLAIDIFHSISHFVGIRGYWNDMIDLAQNGVAKATELGDELAVARLRVWPISWVHRHRGNLDLAEEHVMWALAVFERLGEARSIAFGKRNLGRILQERGELERAEQLLSETLAFYQSIGSERHICLVTTNLAEVALEQGDLDTAWELCYSVLDSARQFNDPERISRILGVLGGVARRRGDFEQAKAFWEEALKHMKRANWLDAIADCLFWLAWIEVQTGQTQKARQMLLNALEIYQRLNIQPKVQEVEALLAGLPEPTDQIETGEGYQADEE
;
A
#
# COMPACT_ATOMS: atom_id res chain seq x y z
N MET A 1 -25.86 29.98 70.74
CA MET A 1 -25.53 29.90 69.31
C MET A 1 -24.04 30.07 69.20
N ASP A 2 -23.35 29.00 68.83
CA ASP A 2 -21.88 28.90 68.86
C ASP A 2 -21.21 29.81 67.82
N ILE A 3 -20.35 30.70 68.31
CA ILE A 3 -19.53 31.60 67.50
C ILE A 3 -18.69 30.81 66.48
N TRP A 4 -18.37 29.55 66.78
CA TRP A 4 -17.66 28.62 65.88
C TRP A 4 -18.48 28.26 64.61
N ALA A 5 -19.78 28.09 64.70
CA ALA A 5 -20.64 27.81 63.55
C ALA A 5 -20.77 28.97 62.59
N ILE A 6 -20.64 30.22 63.10
CA ILE A 6 -20.64 31.43 62.26
C ILE A 6 -19.31 31.59 61.51
N ILE A 7 -18.17 31.26 62.18
CA ILE A 7 -16.86 31.34 61.55
C ILE A 7 -16.69 30.29 60.45
N VAL A 8 -17.16 29.06 60.68
CA VAL A 8 -17.08 27.98 59.68
C VAL A 8 -18.00 28.29 58.50
N GLY A 9 -19.22 28.81 58.75
CA GLY A 9 -20.12 29.24 57.70
C GLY A 9 -19.60 30.38 56.86
N ALA A 10 -18.93 31.37 57.48
CA ALA A 10 -18.27 32.47 56.74
C ALA A 10 -17.09 31.98 55.92
N GLY A 11 -16.29 31.03 56.40
CA GLY A 11 -15.19 30.43 55.66
C GLY A 11 -15.62 29.67 54.40
N ILE A 12 -16.74 28.93 54.49
CA ILE A 12 -17.33 28.22 53.34
C ILE A 12 -17.85 29.20 52.30
N ILE A 13 -18.52 30.26 52.72
CA ILE A 13 -19.06 31.29 51.80
C ILE A 13 -17.93 32.03 51.08
N ILE A 14 -16.84 32.36 51.79
CA ILE A 14 -15.65 33.00 51.22
C ILE A 14 -14.98 32.05 50.20
N GLY A 15 -14.88 30.76 50.50
CA GLY A 15 -14.34 29.76 49.59
C GLY A 15 -15.16 29.60 48.32
N ILE A 16 -16.51 29.60 48.40
CA ILE A 16 -17.42 29.55 47.25
C ILE A 16 -17.30 30.83 46.41
N ILE A 17 -17.24 32.01 47.04
CA ILE A 17 -17.07 33.29 46.34
C ILE A 17 -15.71 33.34 45.64
N ALA A 18 -14.65 32.90 46.27
CA ALA A 18 -13.31 32.82 45.65
C ALA A 18 -13.28 31.86 44.45
N GLY A 19 -13.98 30.70 44.53
CA GLY A 19 -14.16 29.76 43.42
C GLY A 19 -14.94 30.36 42.27
N ILE A 20 -16.03 31.07 42.53
CA ILE A 20 -16.83 31.75 41.51
C ILE A 20 -16.01 32.87 40.83
N VAL A 21 -15.23 33.64 41.58
CA VAL A 21 -14.36 34.71 41.01
C VAL A 21 -13.28 34.10 40.11
N GLN A 22 -12.68 32.95 40.51
CA GLN A 22 -11.72 32.25 39.62
C GLN A 22 -12.34 31.71 38.31
N VAL A 23 -13.54 31.17 38.40
CA VAL A 23 -14.26 30.71 37.22
C VAL A 23 -14.66 31.89 36.32
N LEU A 24 -15.11 33.02 36.90
CA LEU A 24 -15.43 34.21 36.12
C LEU A 24 -14.19 34.85 35.48
N ASP A 25 -13.04 34.89 36.19
CA ASP A 25 -11.78 35.36 35.63
C ASP A 25 -11.28 34.46 34.49
N TYR A 26 -11.41 33.13 34.64
CA TYR A 26 -11.12 32.14 33.60
C TYR A 26 -12.03 32.34 32.38
N LEU A 27 -13.33 32.53 32.57
CA LEU A 27 -14.27 32.78 31.47
C LEU A 27 -14.04 34.13 30.80
N GLN A 28 -13.69 35.19 31.55
CA GLN A 28 -13.30 36.49 30.97
C GLN A 28 -12.00 36.40 30.17
N LYS A 29 -10.98 35.69 30.65
CA LYS A 29 -9.74 35.44 29.90
C LYS A 29 -9.98 34.64 28.64
N ARG A 30 -10.90 33.67 28.70
CA ARG A 30 -11.30 32.89 27.52
C ARG A 30 -12.09 33.70 26.52
N ARG A 31 -12.95 34.62 26.98
CA ARG A 31 -13.71 35.56 26.12
C ARG A 31 -12.78 36.62 25.46
N LYS A 32 -11.81 37.16 26.19
CA LYS A 32 -10.79 38.06 25.60
C LYS A 32 -9.91 37.38 24.54
N LYS A 33 -9.61 36.09 24.71
CA LYS A 33 -8.89 35.30 23.71
C LYS A 33 -9.71 34.99 22.46
N LEU A 34 -11.05 35.07 22.56
CA LEU A 34 -11.97 34.89 21.44
C LEU A 34 -12.24 36.20 20.70
N ASP A 35 -12.09 37.33 21.38
CA ASP A 35 -12.34 38.67 20.83
C ASP A 35 -11.07 39.40 20.31
N GLU A 36 -9.88 38.80 20.43
CA GLU A 36 -8.70 39.28 19.73
C GLU A 36 -8.86 38.98 18.24
N PRO A 37 -8.81 40.03 17.35
CA PRO A 37 -8.86 39.78 15.91
C PRO A 37 -7.64 38.91 15.57
N LYS A 38 -7.86 37.66 15.18
CA LYS A 38 -6.83 36.87 14.57
C LYS A 38 -6.39 37.61 13.33
N GLU A 39 -5.14 38.11 13.30
CA GLU A 39 -4.49 38.43 12.05
C GLU A 39 -4.79 37.31 11.07
N GLU A 40 -5.47 37.65 9.99
CA GLU A 40 -5.63 36.79 8.85
C GLU A 40 -4.23 36.44 8.33
N THR A 41 -3.59 35.43 8.94
CA THR A 41 -2.56 34.71 8.23
C THR A 41 -3.29 34.15 7.01
N ARG A 42 -3.10 34.80 5.85
CA ARG A 42 -3.42 34.23 4.55
C ARG A 42 -2.92 32.77 4.59
N THR A 43 -3.84 31.85 4.78
CA THR A 43 -3.59 30.45 4.52
C THR A 43 -3.02 30.40 3.11
N PRO A 44 -1.80 29.86 2.91
CA PRO A 44 -1.35 29.60 1.55
C PRO A 44 -2.48 28.76 0.91
N SER A 45 -3.00 29.23 -0.21
CA SER A 45 -3.87 28.40 -1.05
C SER A 45 -3.18 27.05 -1.14
N ALA A 46 -3.88 25.98 -0.77
CA ALA A 46 -3.36 24.63 -0.96
C ALA A 46 -2.81 24.59 -2.39
N PRO A 47 -1.55 24.14 -2.58
CA PRO A 47 -1.02 24.04 -3.92
C PRO A 47 -2.03 23.22 -4.72
N PRO A 48 -2.29 23.54 -5.99
CA PRO A 48 -3.12 22.72 -6.83
C PRO A 48 -2.61 21.29 -6.67
N LEU A 49 -3.51 20.32 -6.54
CA LEU A 49 -3.19 18.91 -6.58
C LEU A 49 -2.42 18.72 -7.90
N VAL A 50 -1.10 18.77 -7.82
CA VAL A 50 -0.25 18.31 -8.92
C VAL A 50 -0.54 16.81 -8.94
N LEU A 51 -1.34 16.36 -9.88
CA LEU A 51 -1.61 14.97 -10.16
C LEU A 51 -0.24 14.34 -10.48
N GLN A 52 0.38 13.74 -9.46
CA GLN A 52 1.62 13.01 -9.68
C GLN A 52 1.27 11.82 -10.58
N ILE A 53 2.07 11.63 -11.63
CA ILE A 53 1.90 10.47 -12.52
C ILE A 53 2.03 9.20 -11.66
N PRO A 54 0.97 8.37 -11.58
CA PRO A 54 0.96 7.20 -10.73
C PRO A 54 1.99 6.17 -11.21
N HIS A 55 2.82 5.67 -10.31
CA HIS A 55 3.78 4.62 -10.63
C HIS A 55 4.22 3.83 -9.40
N ASN A 56 4.58 2.56 -9.61
CA ASN A 56 5.22 1.68 -8.63
C ASN A 56 6.59 1.17 -9.10
N LEU A 57 7.29 1.96 -9.94
CA LEU A 57 8.62 1.60 -10.43
C LEU A 57 9.60 1.43 -9.27
N PRO A 58 10.41 0.36 -9.25
CA PRO A 58 11.53 0.23 -8.34
C PRO A 58 12.50 1.44 -8.44
N PRO A 59 13.26 1.74 -7.38
CA PRO A 59 14.28 2.79 -7.42
C PRO A 59 15.26 2.58 -8.57
N ARG A 60 15.71 3.70 -9.17
CA ARG A 60 16.72 3.68 -10.24
C ARG A 60 18.06 3.21 -9.69
N SER A 61 18.71 2.31 -10.39
CA SER A 61 20.10 1.88 -10.12
C SER A 61 21.08 2.52 -11.09
N GLU A 62 22.37 2.50 -10.77
CA GLU A 62 23.42 2.94 -11.69
C GLU A 62 23.35 2.12 -12.99
N PHE A 63 23.26 2.82 -14.12
CA PHE A 63 23.16 2.23 -15.46
C PHE A 63 24.38 2.62 -16.30
N ILE A 64 25.07 1.63 -16.86
CA ILE A 64 26.27 1.84 -17.66
C ILE A 64 26.17 1.11 -18.99
N GLY A 65 26.40 1.85 -20.07
CA GLY A 65 26.41 1.32 -21.44
C GLY A 65 25.00 1.09 -22.00
N ARG A 66 24.91 0.28 -23.07
CA ARG A 66 23.70 -0.14 -23.77
C ARG A 66 22.89 0.98 -24.41
N GLU A 67 23.53 2.07 -24.80
CA GLU A 67 22.83 3.20 -25.43
C GLU A 67 22.10 2.79 -26.72
N LYS A 68 22.67 1.80 -27.48
CA LYS A 68 22.03 1.29 -28.69
C LYS A 68 20.76 0.50 -28.40
N GLU A 69 20.82 -0.38 -27.41
CA GLU A 69 19.68 -1.20 -27.01
C GLU A 69 18.60 -0.32 -26.37
N LYS A 70 18.98 0.66 -25.56
CA LYS A 70 18.08 1.65 -24.96
C LYS A 70 17.34 2.45 -26.05
N ALA A 71 18.06 2.98 -27.03
CA ALA A 71 17.46 3.69 -28.16
C ALA A 71 16.45 2.79 -28.93
N ARG A 72 16.77 1.51 -29.14
CA ARG A 72 15.85 0.56 -29.79
C ARG A 72 14.60 0.28 -28.96
N VAL A 73 14.69 0.26 -27.62
CA VAL A 73 13.50 0.11 -26.76
C VAL A 73 12.61 1.36 -26.89
N HIS A 74 13.19 2.57 -26.89
CA HIS A 74 12.44 3.80 -27.10
C HIS A 74 11.78 3.84 -28.49
N GLU A 75 12.50 3.46 -29.54
CA GLU A 75 11.93 3.33 -30.89
C GLU A 75 10.74 2.36 -30.92
N ALA A 76 10.87 1.19 -30.28
CA ALA A 76 9.80 0.22 -30.18
C ALA A 76 8.57 0.76 -29.42
N LEU A 77 8.79 1.49 -28.30
CA LEU A 77 7.71 2.10 -27.52
C LEU A 77 6.99 3.23 -28.28
N GLN A 78 7.66 3.90 -29.22
CA GLN A 78 7.03 4.92 -30.09
C GLN A 78 6.32 4.32 -31.31
N SER A 79 6.67 3.10 -31.69
CA SER A 79 6.08 2.41 -32.83
C SER A 79 4.62 2.00 -32.57
N ARG A 80 3.96 1.39 -33.57
CA ARG A 80 2.65 0.76 -33.41
C ARG A 80 2.68 -0.55 -32.62
N SER A 81 3.86 -1.06 -32.26
CA SER A 81 3.95 -2.27 -31.43
C SER A 81 3.46 -1.99 -30.02
N TYR A 82 2.46 -2.70 -29.56
CA TYR A 82 1.93 -2.59 -28.21
C TYR A 82 2.67 -3.47 -27.19
N LEU A 83 3.46 -4.45 -27.68
CA LEU A 83 4.22 -5.37 -26.85
C LEU A 83 5.69 -5.42 -27.28
N VAL A 84 6.56 -5.06 -26.37
CA VAL A 84 8.03 -5.04 -26.55
C VAL A 84 8.66 -6.05 -25.61
N SER A 85 9.60 -6.87 -26.09
CA SER A 85 10.36 -7.79 -25.24
C SER A 85 11.85 -7.48 -25.23
N ILE A 86 12.44 -7.57 -24.05
CA ILE A 86 13.89 -7.58 -23.83
C ILE A 86 14.28 -9.01 -23.45
N ASP A 87 14.98 -9.70 -24.34
CA ASP A 87 15.36 -11.09 -24.15
C ASP A 87 16.88 -11.29 -24.00
N GLY A 88 17.27 -12.36 -23.34
CA GLY A 88 18.68 -12.71 -23.10
C GLY A 88 18.89 -13.53 -21.84
N ILE A 89 20.12 -14.03 -21.65
CA ILE A 89 20.47 -14.90 -20.52
C ILE A 89 20.32 -14.21 -19.15
N GLY A 90 20.29 -15.00 -18.07
CA GLY A 90 20.25 -14.49 -16.68
C GLY A 90 21.48 -13.62 -16.38
N GLY A 91 21.29 -12.50 -15.67
CA GLY A 91 22.37 -11.59 -15.29
C GLY A 91 22.91 -10.69 -16.40
N ILE A 92 22.29 -10.70 -17.59
CA ILE A 92 22.72 -9.88 -18.75
C ILE A 92 22.28 -8.42 -18.66
N GLY A 93 21.38 -8.07 -17.72
CA GLY A 93 20.93 -6.70 -17.50
C GLY A 93 19.56 -6.34 -18.10
N LYS A 94 18.69 -7.31 -18.42
CA LYS A 94 17.32 -7.07 -18.96
C LYS A 94 16.48 -6.18 -18.07
N THR A 95 16.33 -6.56 -16.80
CA THR A 95 15.55 -5.85 -15.78
C THR A 95 16.08 -4.42 -15.59
N VAL A 96 17.40 -4.23 -15.56
CA VAL A 96 18.01 -2.91 -15.37
C VAL A 96 17.75 -2.01 -16.58
N LEU A 97 17.81 -2.55 -17.81
CA LEU A 97 17.50 -1.81 -19.03
C LEU A 97 16.01 -1.42 -19.07
N ALA A 98 15.08 -2.35 -18.75
CA ALA A 98 13.66 -2.06 -18.71
C ALA A 98 13.33 -0.96 -17.71
N LEU A 99 13.94 -1.01 -16.51
CA LEU A 99 13.76 -0.04 -15.45
C LEU A 99 14.32 1.34 -15.85
N GLU A 100 15.52 1.39 -16.46
CA GLU A 100 16.14 2.64 -16.93
C GLU A 100 15.24 3.34 -17.95
N VAL A 101 14.76 2.61 -18.98
CA VAL A 101 13.84 3.14 -19.99
C VAL A 101 12.54 3.63 -19.34
N ALA A 102 11.96 2.86 -18.40
CA ALA A 102 10.74 3.27 -17.71
C ALA A 102 10.93 4.57 -16.92
N HIS A 103 12.08 4.76 -16.26
CA HIS A 103 12.40 6.01 -15.56
C HIS A 103 12.66 7.18 -16.52
N GLU A 104 13.25 6.93 -17.71
CA GLU A 104 13.40 7.96 -18.75
C GLU A 104 12.03 8.41 -19.27
N CYS A 105 11.11 7.46 -19.56
CA CYS A 105 9.73 7.76 -19.94
C CYS A 105 8.98 8.52 -18.85
N LEU A 106 9.14 8.14 -17.57
CA LEU A 106 8.52 8.83 -16.44
C LEU A 106 9.00 10.28 -16.32
N ARG A 107 10.30 10.55 -16.48
CA ARG A 107 10.85 11.92 -16.48
C ARG A 107 10.32 12.75 -17.66
N ALA A 108 10.28 12.16 -18.86
CA ALA A 108 9.71 12.80 -20.03
C ALA A 108 8.22 13.12 -19.85
N SER A 109 7.47 12.21 -19.22
CA SER A 109 6.04 12.43 -18.90
C SER A 109 5.79 13.51 -17.85
N LYS A 110 6.80 13.85 -17.02
CA LYS A 110 6.75 14.94 -16.03
C LYS A 110 7.33 16.26 -16.55
N ASP A 111 7.72 16.34 -17.81
CA ASP A 111 8.47 17.47 -18.40
C ASP A 111 9.82 17.75 -17.67
N GLU A 112 10.39 16.76 -17.00
CA GLU A 112 11.63 16.85 -16.21
C GLU A 112 12.88 16.43 -16.99
N GLY A 113 12.83 16.30 -18.32
CA GLY A 113 13.96 15.83 -19.14
C GLY A 113 13.75 15.97 -20.64
N PRO A 114 14.70 15.44 -21.46
CA PRO A 114 14.54 15.44 -22.90
C PRO A 114 13.32 14.61 -23.29
N THR A 115 12.47 15.17 -24.15
CA THR A 115 11.24 14.54 -24.66
C THR A 115 11.40 14.00 -26.06
N ASP A 116 12.41 14.46 -26.82
CA ASP A 116 12.66 14.02 -28.19
C ASP A 116 13.01 12.53 -28.27
N GLY A 117 12.18 11.78 -28.96
CA GLY A 117 12.40 10.35 -29.13
C GLY A 117 12.04 9.48 -27.92
N ILE A 118 11.32 10.02 -26.92
CA ILE A 118 10.88 9.29 -25.73
C ILE A 118 9.34 9.27 -25.66
N ALA A 119 8.75 8.08 -25.46
CA ALA A 119 7.31 7.93 -25.29
C ALA A 119 6.87 8.41 -23.91
N THR A 120 5.73 9.10 -23.83
CA THR A 120 5.11 9.58 -22.59
C THR A 120 3.89 8.74 -22.23
N PHE A 121 3.65 8.58 -20.92
CA PHE A 121 2.56 7.77 -20.37
C PHE A 121 1.94 8.46 -19.15
N ASP A 122 0.65 8.20 -18.94
CA ASP A 122 -0.13 8.72 -17.81
C ASP A 122 0.06 7.88 -16.53
N GLY A 123 0.78 6.77 -16.61
CA GLY A 123 1.13 5.94 -15.46
C GLY A 123 2.03 4.76 -15.83
N PHE A 124 2.76 4.25 -14.82
CA PHE A 124 3.76 3.19 -15.00
C PHE A 124 3.52 2.06 -13.99
N ILE A 125 3.29 0.87 -14.49
CA ILE A 125 2.99 -0.30 -13.66
C ILE A 125 4.12 -1.30 -13.78
N TRP A 126 4.80 -1.58 -12.66
CA TRP A 126 5.82 -2.60 -12.55
C TRP A 126 5.27 -3.85 -11.90
N THR A 127 5.45 -5.00 -12.55
CA THR A 127 5.16 -6.32 -11.99
C THR A 127 6.32 -7.25 -12.24
N THR A 128 6.52 -8.23 -11.38
CA THR A 128 7.57 -9.22 -11.55
C THR A 128 7.11 -10.60 -11.10
N ALA A 129 7.51 -11.62 -11.84
CA ALA A 129 7.33 -13.02 -11.46
C ALA A 129 8.61 -13.62 -10.84
N LYS A 130 9.48 -12.75 -10.27
CA LYS A 130 10.78 -13.13 -9.70
C LYS A 130 10.67 -14.00 -8.47
N ASP A 131 9.72 -13.66 -7.58
CA ASP A 131 9.65 -14.19 -6.22
C ASP A 131 8.41 -15.07 -5.99
N ARG A 132 7.40 -14.97 -6.85
CA ARG A 132 6.17 -15.79 -6.84
C ARG A 132 5.58 -15.88 -8.25
N ASP A 133 4.73 -16.88 -8.47
CA ASP A 133 3.95 -16.94 -9.71
C ASP A 133 3.04 -15.72 -9.83
N LEU A 134 3.15 -15.04 -10.97
CA LEU A 134 2.29 -13.91 -11.30
C LEU A 134 1.02 -14.43 -11.97
N THR A 135 -0.09 -14.43 -11.26
CA THR A 135 -1.41 -14.76 -11.82
C THR A 135 -2.04 -13.55 -12.50
N LEU A 136 -3.01 -13.78 -13.39
CA LEU A 136 -3.78 -12.69 -14.01
C LEU A 136 -4.43 -11.80 -12.95
N ASN A 137 -5.02 -12.39 -11.91
CA ASN A 137 -5.60 -11.62 -10.81
C ASN A 137 -4.58 -10.70 -10.15
N ALA A 138 -3.39 -11.21 -9.82
CA ALA A 138 -2.33 -10.42 -9.19
C ALA A 138 -1.80 -9.29 -10.10
N LEU A 139 -1.71 -9.54 -11.41
CA LEU A 139 -1.33 -8.51 -12.37
C LEU A 139 -2.38 -7.40 -12.45
N LEU A 140 -3.67 -7.75 -12.58
CA LEU A 140 -4.76 -6.78 -12.64
C LEU A 140 -4.89 -5.98 -11.35
N ASP A 141 -4.65 -6.62 -10.18
CA ASP A 141 -4.60 -5.95 -8.89
C ASP A 141 -3.43 -4.94 -8.81
N ALA A 142 -2.26 -5.31 -9.32
CA ALA A 142 -1.11 -4.40 -9.37
C ALA A 142 -1.42 -3.16 -10.23
N VAL A 143 -2.08 -3.35 -11.38
CA VAL A 143 -2.55 -2.24 -12.23
C VAL A 143 -3.53 -1.36 -11.45
N ALA A 144 -4.58 -1.95 -10.90
CA ALA A 144 -5.63 -1.22 -10.19
C ALA A 144 -5.07 -0.40 -9.00
N ARG A 145 -4.17 -0.98 -8.23
CA ARG A 145 -3.54 -0.30 -7.09
C ARG A 145 -2.60 0.82 -7.52
N THR A 146 -1.74 0.56 -8.51
CA THR A 146 -0.78 1.56 -8.99
C THR A 146 -1.47 2.77 -9.57
N LEU A 147 -2.57 2.57 -10.30
CA LEU A 147 -3.35 3.63 -10.89
C LEU A 147 -4.39 4.23 -9.94
N ASP A 148 -4.45 3.73 -8.69
CA ASP A 148 -5.37 4.17 -7.65
C ASP A 148 -6.86 3.97 -8.00
N TYR A 149 -7.19 2.75 -8.48
CA TYR A 149 -8.55 2.28 -8.72
C TYR A 149 -8.90 1.09 -7.79
N PRO A 150 -8.98 1.28 -6.47
CA PRO A 150 -9.21 0.20 -5.52
C PRO A 150 -10.52 -0.57 -5.76
N GLY A 151 -11.54 0.09 -6.33
CA GLY A 151 -12.79 -0.58 -6.71
C GLY A 151 -12.61 -1.64 -7.79
N ILE A 152 -11.66 -1.49 -8.69
CA ILE A 152 -11.33 -2.53 -9.68
C ILE A 152 -10.67 -3.72 -8.99
N ALA A 153 -9.76 -3.49 -8.03
CA ALA A 153 -9.12 -4.56 -7.29
C ALA A 153 -10.11 -5.45 -6.49
N GLN A 154 -11.30 -4.94 -6.22
CA GLN A 154 -12.36 -5.64 -5.48
C GLN A 154 -13.25 -6.54 -6.34
N GLN A 155 -13.18 -6.44 -7.67
CA GLN A 155 -14.05 -7.16 -8.62
C GLN A 155 -13.59 -8.61 -8.84
N PRO A 156 -14.49 -9.50 -9.28
CA PRO A 156 -14.11 -10.78 -9.85
C PRO A 156 -13.15 -10.61 -11.03
N VAL A 157 -12.30 -11.61 -11.29
CA VAL A 157 -11.20 -11.53 -12.27
C VAL A 157 -11.67 -11.10 -13.67
N GLU A 158 -12.80 -11.62 -14.15
CA GLU A 158 -13.31 -11.30 -15.49
C GLU A 158 -13.81 -9.86 -15.59
N GLU A 159 -14.52 -9.36 -14.58
CA GLU A 159 -14.96 -7.97 -14.52
C GLU A 159 -13.76 -7.03 -14.40
N LYS A 160 -12.80 -7.38 -13.55
CA LYS A 160 -11.53 -6.68 -13.37
C LYS A 160 -10.75 -6.58 -14.67
N ARG A 161 -10.66 -7.69 -15.45
CA ARG A 161 -10.03 -7.71 -16.77
C ARG A 161 -10.69 -6.71 -17.72
N GLY A 162 -12.03 -6.67 -17.74
CA GLY A 162 -12.80 -5.72 -18.54
C GLY A 162 -12.55 -4.26 -18.12
N ALA A 163 -12.57 -3.98 -16.83
CA ALA A 163 -12.33 -2.64 -16.29
C ALA A 163 -10.90 -2.14 -16.58
N VAL A 164 -9.88 -2.97 -16.37
CA VAL A 164 -8.49 -2.61 -16.67
C VAL A 164 -8.28 -2.39 -18.16
N ARG A 165 -8.92 -3.21 -19.05
CA ARG A 165 -8.87 -2.97 -20.51
C ARG A 165 -9.44 -1.61 -20.88
N LYS A 166 -10.55 -1.21 -20.25
CA LYS A 166 -11.16 0.10 -20.50
C LYS A 166 -10.22 1.24 -20.08
N LEU A 167 -9.58 1.16 -18.90
CA LEU A 167 -8.57 2.14 -18.48
C LEU A 167 -7.44 2.26 -19.49
N PHE A 168 -6.95 1.12 -20.00
CA PHE A 168 -5.84 1.08 -20.97
C PHE A 168 -6.21 1.59 -22.37
N GLN A 169 -7.50 1.65 -22.69
CA GLN A 169 -8.03 2.28 -23.89
C GLN A 169 -8.19 3.80 -23.74
N GLU A 170 -8.50 4.27 -22.54
CA GLU A 170 -8.78 5.68 -22.28
C GLU A 170 -7.51 6.52 -22.19
N LYS A 171 -6.41 5.95 -21.65
CA LYS A 171 -5.14 6.64 -21.42
C LYS A 171 -3.94 5.75 -21.72
N PRO A 172 -2.80 6.35 -22.14
CA PRO A 172 -1.57 5.60 -22.37
C PRO A 172 -0.91 5.20 -21.04
N TYR A 173 -0.80 3.91 -20.78
CA TYR A 173 -0.06 3.36 -19.63
C TYR A 173 1.07 2.46 -20.10
N LEU A 174 2.17 2.42 -19.34
CA LEU A 174 3.26 1.48 -19.56
C LEU A 174 3.22 0.37 -18.51
N LEU A 175 2.91 -0.84 -18.94
CA LEU A 175 2.93 -2.05 -18.13
C LEU A 175 4.26 -2.77 -18.30
N ILE A 176 5.04 -2.93 -17.22
CA ILE A 176 6.30 -3.66 -17.24
C ILE A 176 6.12 -4.99 -16.52
N VAL A 177 6.45 -6.11 -17.21
CA VAL A 177 6.36 -7.47 -16.67
C VAL A 177 7.75 -8.09 -16.69
N ASP A 178 8.40 -8.15 -15.52
CA ASP A 178 9.74 -8.68 -15.37
C ASP A 178 9.74 -10.18 -15.08
N ASN A 179 10.71 -10.92 -15.62
CA ASN A 179 10.86 -12.38 -15.55
C ASN A 179 9.67 -13.16 -16.14
N PHE A 180 9.17 -12.76 -17.28
CA PHE A 180 8.02 -13.36 -17.96
C PHE A 180 8.16 -14.87 -18.20
N GLU A 181 9.36 -15.39 -18.33
CA GLU A 181 9.64 -16.82 -18.52
C GLU A 181 9.17 -17.72 -17.39
N THR A 182 8.96 -17.19 -16.18
CA THR A 182 8.52 -17.96 -15.00
C THR A 182 7.01 -17.97 -14.83
N ILE A 183 6.26 -17.21 -15.62
CA ILE A 183 4.80 -17.12 -15.54
C ILE A 183 4.17 -18.36 -16.16
N ILE A 184 3.36 -19.07 -15.36
CA ILE A 184 2.64 -20.28 -15.76
C ILE A 184 1.20 -19.94 -16.19
N ASP A 185 0.60 -18.88 -15.60
CA ASP A 185 -0.79 -18.47 -15.86
C ASP A 185 -0.95 -17.97 -17.32
N GLU A 186 -1.68 -18.74 -18.12
CA GLU A 186 -1.98 -18.40 -19.53
C GLU A 186 -2.82 -17.12 -19.64
N GLY A 187 -3.64 -16.82 -18.63
CA GLY A 187 -4.44 -15.59 -18.60
C GLY A 187 -3.59 -14.32 -18.64
N VAL A 188 -2.40 -14.32 -18.02
CA VAL A 188 -1.44 -13.20 -18.10
C VAL A 188 -0.94 -13.04 -19.55
N ARG A 189 -0.61 -14.14 -20.19
CA ARG A 189 -0.13 -14.15 -21.59
C ARG A 189 -1.19 -13.62 -22.52
N ASP A 190 -2.43 -14.11 -22.39
CA ASP A 190 -3.55 -13.70 -23.24
C ASP A 190 -3.89 -12.22 -23.04
N PHE A 191 -3.85 -11.75 -21.79
CA PHE A 191 -4.06 -10.32 -21.48
C PHE A 191 -3.02 -9.43 -22.16
N LEU A 192 -1.73 -9.81 -22.12
CA LEU A 192 -0.65 -9.06 -22.77
C LEU A 192 -0.75 -9.05 -24.29
N LEU A 193 -1.16 -10.16 -24.89
CA LEU A 193 -1.36 -10.27 -26.34
C LEU A 193 -2.57 -9.48 -26.86
N GLU A 194 -3.52 -9.18 -25.98
CA GLU A 194 -4.73 -8.41 -26.27
C GLU A 194 -4.68 -6.99 -25.69
N LEU A 195 -3.48 -6.48 -25.34
CA LEU A 195 -3.35 -5.16 -24.74
C LEU A 195 -3.85 -4.07 -25.70
N PRO A 196 -4.79 -3.21 -25.26
CA PRO A 196 -5.36 -2.20 -26.13
C PRO A 196 -4.45 -0.98 -26.31
N GLU A 197 -4.47 -0.37 -27.49
CA GLU A 197 -3.92 0.97 -27.69
C GLU A 197 -4.75 2.00 -26.90
N PRO A 198 -4.13 3.10 -26.39
CA PRO A 198 -2.73 3.53 -26.61
C PRO A 198 -1.71 2.96 -25.63
N SER A 199 -2.12 2.08 -24.72
CA SER A 199 -1.22 1.51 -23.70
C SER A 199 -0.22 0.51 -24.31
N LYS A 200 0.91 0.30 -23.60
CA LYS A 200 2.00 -0.57 -24.05
C LYS A 200 2.49 -1.48 -22.94
N ALA A 201 3.05 -2.64 -23.34
CA ALA A 201 3.72 -3.52 -22.41
C ALA A 201 5.19 -3.71 -22.80
N LEU A 202 6.06 -3.74 -21.77
CA LEU A 202 7.47 -4.06 -21.86
C LEU A 202 7.75 -5.29 -20.99
N ILE A 203 8.15 -6.40 -21.62
CA ILE A 203 8.44 -7.64 -20.88
C ILE A 203 9.94 -7.95 -20.90
N THR A 204 10.44 -8.55 -19.82
CA THR A 204 11.77 -9.16 -19.81
C THR A 204 11.64 -10.67 -19.77
N THR A 205 12.42 -11.40 -20.59
CA THR A 205 12.33 -12.86 -20.68
C THR A 205 13.71 -13.48 -21.00
N ARG A 206 13.89 -14.77 -20.70
CA ARG A 206 15.09 -15.53 -21.12
C ARG A 206 14.92 -16.15 -22.50
N GLU A 207 13.67 -16.33 -22.95
CA GLU A 207 13.36 -17.03 -24.19
C GLU A 207 12.34 -16.26 -25.02
N GLN A 208 12.51 -16.26 -26.35
CA GLN A 208 11.53 -15.69 -27.27
C GLN A 208 10.35 -16.65 -27.45
N LYS A 209 9.35 -16.55 -26.57
CA LYS A 209 8.15 -17.42 -26.63
C LYS A 209 6.96 -16.78 -27.34
N LEU A 210 6.97 -15.47 -27.59
CA LEU A 210 5.85 -14.73 -28.15
C LEU A 210 6.12 -14.34 -29.62
N ARG A 211 5.19 -14.65 -30.52
CA ARG A 211 5.40 -14.48 -31.98
C ARG A 211 5.09 -13.07 -32.53
N GLN A 212 4.36 -12.23 -31.82
CA GLN A 212 3.91 -10.90 -32.29
C GLN A 212 4.49 -9.79 -31.42
N VAL A 213 5.81 -9.82 -31.16
CA VAL A 213 6.48 -8.94 -30.23
C VAL A 213 7.65 -8.27 -30.92
N TRP A 214 7.87 -7.00 -30.62
CA TRP A 214 9.12 -6.34 -31.00
C TRP A 214 10.23 -6.80 -30.03
N ALA A 215 11.04 -7.72 -30.48
CA ALA A 215 12.07 -8.35 -29.65
C ALA A 215 13.41 -7.64 -29.73
N ILE A 216 14.03 -7.40 -28.55
CA ILE A 216 15.35 -6.80 -28.41
C ILE A 216 16.22 -7.76 -27.61
N SER A 217 17.10 -8.47 -28.33
CA SER A 217 17.97 -9.48 -27.74
C SER A 217 19.25 -8.84 -27.19
N LEU A 218 19.49 -9.04 -25.89
CA LEU A 218 20.70 -8.58 -25.21
C LEU A 218 21.81 -9.61 -25.27
N LYS A 219 23.01 -9.16 -25.67
CA LYS A 219 24.24 -9.90 -25.58
C LYS A 219 25.09 -9.35 -24.42
N GLY A 220 26.28 -9.89 -24.19
CA GLY A 220 27.24 -9.31 -23.27
C GLY A 220 27.51 -7.84 -23.62
N LEU A 221 27.91 -7.05 -22.64
CA LEU A 221 28.38 -5.69 -22.86
C LEU A 221 29.48 -5.69 -23.91
N THR A 222 29.59 -4.63 -24.69
CA THR A 222 30.76 -4.39 -25.52
C THR A 222 32.00 -4.24 -24.65
N GLU A 223 33.17 -4.40 -25.25
CA GLU A 223 34.45 -4.24 -24.54
C GLU A 223 34.52 -2.91 -23.80
N SER A 224 34.24 -1.80 -24.48
CA SER A 224 34.29 -0.45 -23.88
C SER A 224 33.31 -0.26 -22.72
N GLU A 225 32.10 -0.80 -22.85
CA GLU A 225 31.07 -0.75 -21.79
C GLU A 225 31.44 -1.61 -20.59
N ALA A 226 32.01 -2.81 -20.84
CA ALA A 226 32.46 -3.69 -19.78
C ALA A 226 33.63 -3.10 -18.99
N LEU A 227 34.60 -2.47 -19.68
CA LEU A 227 35.71 -1.76 -19.03
C LEU A 227 35.22 -0.57 -18.20
N ALA A 228 34.22 0.17 -18.71
CA ALA A 228 33.56 1.25 -17.95
C ALA A 228 32.88 0.71 -16.69
N LEU A 229 32.17 -0.43 -16.80
CA LEU A 229 31.52 -1.07 -15.64
C LEU A 229 32.58 -1.57 -14.62
N ILE A 230 33.67 -2.20 -15.05
CA ILE A 230 34.74 -2.66 -14.15
C ILE A 230 35.33 -1.48 -13.38
N ARG A 231 35.59 -0.36 -14.06
CA ARG A 231 36.13 0.85 -13.42
C ARG A 231 35.13 1.49 -12.45
N SER A 232 33.86 1.55 -12.81
CA SER A 232 32.83 2.06 -11.92
C SER A 232 32.70 1.20 -10.66
N GLU A 233 32.63 -0.13 -10.79
CA GLU A 233 32.62 -1.04 -9.65
C GLU A 233 33.90 -0.95 -8.81
N GLY A 234 35.07 -0.80 -9.48
CA GLY A 234 36.34 -0.54 -8.81
C GLY A 234 36.29 0.71 -7.93
N ARG A 235 35.75 1.80 -8.46
CA ARG A 235 35.52 3.06 -7.75
C ARG A 235 34.57 2.89 -6.56
N ARG A 236 33.43 2.27 -6.81
CA ARG A 236 32.39 1.98 -5.77
C ARG A 236 32.97 1.20 -4.58
N LEU A 237 33.89 0.25 -4.86
CA LEU A 237 34.51 -0.60 -3.84
C LEU A 237 35.86 -0.06 -3.33
N GLY A 238 36.31 1.10 -3.78
CA GLY A 238 37.60 1.70 -3.39
C GLY A 238 38.83 0.89 -3.85
N LEU A 239 38.73 0.23 -5.01
CA LEU A 239 39.81 -0.55 -5.62
C LEU A 239 40.55 0.29 -6.65
N ALA A 240 41.47 1.15 -6.20
CA ALA A 240 42.29 2.00 -7.07
C ALA A 240 43.06 1.18 -8.13
N SER A 241 43.44 -0.06 -7.84
CA SER A 241 44.10 -0.98 -8.78
C SER A 241 43.24 -1.34 -10.00
N LEU A 242 41.89 -1.34 -9.88
CA LEU A 242 40.99 -1.56 -11.02
C LEU A 242 40.56 -0.24 -11.66
N GLU A 243 40.41 0.81 -10.88
CA GLU A 243 40.01 2.13 -11.40
C GLU A 243 41.05 2.68 -12.39
N HIS A 244 42.32 2.54 -12.07
CA HIS A 244 43.45 3.05 -12.86
C HIS A 244 44.19 1.98 -13.67
N ALA A 245 43.69 0.75 -13.73
CA ALA A 245 44.31 -0.32 -14.50
C ALA A 245 44.33 -0.02 -16.01
N GLU A 246 45.38 -0.47 -16.67
CA GLU A 246 45.44 -0.46 -18.13
C GLU A 246 44.33 -1.35 -18.73
N ASP A 247 43.79 -0.94 -19.87
CA ASP A 247 42.70 -1.67 -20.55
C ASP A 247 43.03 -3.14 -20.77
N ARG A 248 44.27 -3.47 -21.17
CA ARG A 248 44.70 -4.86 -21.41
C ARG A 248 44.52 -5.76 -20.18
N VAL A 249 44.66 -5.23 -18.98
CA VAL A 249 44.47 -5.97 -17.70
C VAL A 249 42.99 -6.24 -17.44
N LEU A 250 42.17 -5.24 -17.67
CA LEU A 250 40.70 -5.35 -17.50
C LEU A 250 40.06 -6.23 -18.57
N LEU A 251 40.64 -6.28 -19.78
CA LEU A 251 40.19 -7.13 -20.87
C LEU A 251 40.19 -8.62 -20.51
N HIS A 252 41.05 -9.08 -19.67
CA HIS A 252 41.03 -10.46 -19.19
C HIS A 252 39.77 -10.77 -18.39
N LEU A 253 39.31 -9.82 -17.54
CA LEU A 253 38.08 -9.99 -16.79
C LEU A 253 36.86 -9.94 -17.73
N TYR A 254 36.85 -9.05 -18.72
CA TYR A 254 35.83 -9.02 -19.77
C TYR A 254 35.76 -10.35 -20.52
N GLN A 255 36.87 -10.90 -20.97
CA GLN A 255 36.93 -12.17 -21.70
C GLN A 255 36.45 -13.34 -20.82
N ALA A 256 36.88 -13.39 -19.57
CA ALA A 256 36.51 -14.44 -18.62
C ALA A 256 35.01 -14.42 -18.27
N THR A 257 34.36 -13.24 -18.27
CA THR A 257 32.93 -13.06 -17.93
C THR A 257 32.02 -13.00 -19.15
N GLY A 258 32.59 -12.97 -20.37
CA GLY A 258 31.81 -12.80 -21.61
C GLY A 258 31.05 -11.49 -21.66
N GLY A 259 31.50 -10.45 -20.95
CA GLY A 259 30.80 -9.16 -20.83
C GLY A 259 29.47 -9.22 -20.07
N THR A 260 29.24 -10.28 -19.30
CA THR A 260 28.01 -10.39 -18.51
C THR A 260 28.08 -9.48 -17.26
N PRO A 261 27.25 -8.44 -17.12
CA PRO A 261 27.36 -7.45 -16.04
C PRO A 261 27.42 -8.05 -14.64
N LEU A 262 26.56 -9.02 -14.34
CA LEU A 262 26.50 -9.66 -13.02
C LEU A 262 27.80 -10.44 -12.71
N ALA A 263 28.35 -11.15 -13.70
CA ALA A 263 29.60 -11.87 -13.52
C ALA A 263 30.80 -10.90 -13.33
N ILE A 264 30.77 -9.75 -14.01
CA ILE A 264 31.78 -8.67 -13.81
C ILE A 264 31.67 -8.15 -12.36
N LYS A 265 30.49 -7.77 -11.88
CA LYS A 265 30.29 -7.27 -10.52
C LYS A 265 30.78 -8.27 -9.46
N TRP A 266 30.44 -9.54 -9.61
CA TRP A 266 30.91 -10.58 -8.70
C TRP A 266 32.41 -10.81 -8.75
N GLY A 267 33.02 -10.75 -9.96
CA GLY A 267 34.45 -10.85 -10.11
C GLY A 267 35.21 -9.72 -9.40
N VAL A 268 34.71 -8.48 -9.54
CA VAL A 268 35.26 -7.30 -8.84
C VAL A 268 35.09 -7.43 -7.33
N GLY A 269 33.91 -7.88 -6.86
CA GLY A 269 33.63 -8.12 -5.44
C GLY A 269 34.57 -9.13 -4.79
N GLN A 270 34.94 -10.19 -5.50
CA GLN A 270 35.93 -11.18 -5.01
C GLN A 270 37.36 -10.61 -4.88
N ILE A 271 37.75 -9.69 -5.77
CA ILE A 271 39.03 -8.98 -5.68
C ILE A 271 39.11 -8.15 -4.39
N LYS A 272 38.01 -7.49 -4.01
CA LYS A 272 37.90 -6.67 -2.78
C LYS A 272 38.15 -7.48 -1.51
N GLN A 273 37.50 -8.63 -1.41
CA GLN A 273 37.35 -9.35 -0.13
C GLN A 273 38.62 -9.95 0.46
N LYS A 274 39.65 -10.23 -0.19
CA LYS A 274 40.92 -10.75 0.41
C LYS A 274 42.16 -10.18 -0.21
N GLY A 275 42.06 -9.03 -0.90
CA GLY A 275 43.18 -8.53 -1.66
C GLY A 275 43.67 -9.57 -2.69
N GLN A 276 42.74 -10.43 -3.20
CA GLN A 276 43.10 -11.41 -4.22
C GLN A 276 43.57 -10.68 -5.45
N SER A 277 44.68 -11.20 -6.03
CA SER A 277 45.12 -10.65 -7.29
C SER A 277 44.11 -10.93 -8.39
N LEU A 278 44.00 -10.04 -9.37
CA LEU A 278 43.16 -10.24 -10.55
C LEU A 278 43.47 -11.61 -11.21
N ASP A 279 44.75 -12.00 -11.29
CA ASP A 279 45.16 -13.28 -11.86
C ASP A 279 44.60 -14.50 -11.15
N THR A 280 44.46 -14.43 -9.82
CA THR A 280 43.84 -15.51 -9.02
C THR A 280 42.34 -15.65 -9.33
N VAL A 281 41.63 -14.52 -9.48
CA VAL A 281 40.21 -14.51 -9.85
C VAL A 281 40.04 -15.00 -11.29
N LEU A 282 40.86 -14.54 -12.20
CA LEU A 282 40.86 -14.93 -13.62
C LEU A 282 41.12 -16.42 -13.82
N SER A 283 42.12 -16.98 -13.16
CA SER A 283 42.44 -18.40 -13.23
C SER A 283 41.25 -19.27 -12.84
N ALA A 284 40.55 -18.85 -11.75
CA ALA A 284 39.36 -19.56 -11.28
C ALA A 284 38.15 -19.42 -12.21
N LEU A 285 37.95 -18.25 -12.84
CA LEU A 285 36.92 -18.08 -13.84
C LEU A 285 37.17 -18.91 -15.11
N HIS A 286 38.45 -19.06 -15.53
CA HIS A 286 38.82 -19.90 -16.66
C HIS A 286 38.62 -21.41 -16.39
N GLU A 287 38.85 -21.87 -15.17
CA GLU A 287 38.64 -23.27 -14.78
C GLU A 287 37.16 -23.65 -14.80
N ALA A 288 36.24 -22.67 -14.70
CA ALA A 288 34.79 -22.87 -14.55
C ALA A 288 34.05 -23.33 -15.81
N ARG A 289 34.70 -23.57 -16.94
CA ARG A 289 34.17 -23.98 -18.27
C ARG A 289 32.69 -24.37 -18.27
N GLY A 290 31.79 -23.42 -18.59
CA GLY A 290 30.37 -23.66 -18.77
C GLY A 290 29.49 -23.61 -17.49
N ARG A 291 30.10 -23.51 -16.30
CA ARG A 291 29.40 -23.36 -14.99
C ARG A 291 29.94 -22.14 -14.22
N ILE A 292 30.08 -21.03 -14.92
CA ILE A 292 30.68 -19.80 -14.36
C ILE A 292 29.99 -19.37 -13.07
N PHE A 293 28.67 -19.38 -13.06
CA PHE A 293 27.89 -18.93 -11.90
C PHE A 293 28.03 -19.87 -10.69
N ASP A 294 27.99 -21.20 -10.89
CA ASP A 294 28.14 -22.17 -9.80
C ASP A 294 29.49 -22.03 -9.11
N ASN A 295 30.55 -21.81 -9.90
CA ASN A 295 31.89 -21.64 -9.38
C ASN A 295 32.10 -20.31 -8.66
N ILE A 296 31.54 -19.21 -9.22
CA ILE A 296 31.56 -17.88 -8.58
C ILE A 296 30.83 -17.95 -7.24
N PHE A 297 29.63 -18.57 -7.17
CA PHE A 297 28.90 -18.73 -5.93
C PHE A 297 29.63 -19.56 -4.89
N ALA A 298 30.17 -20.73 -5.26
CA ALA A 298 30.92 -21.58 -4.35
C ALA A 298 32.14 -20.88 -3.75
N ARG A 299 32.86 -20.10 -4.56
CA ARG A 299 34.00 -19.30 -4.09
C ARG A 299 33.56 -18.14 -3.22
N SER A 300 32.53 -17.38 -3.63
CA SER A 300 31.97 -16.29 -2.84
C SER A 300 31.51 -16.79 -1.48
N TRP A 301 30.83 -17.93 -1.43
CA TRP A 301 30.40 -18.58 -0.19
C TRP A 301 31.57 -18.88 0.75
N ASN A 302 32.67 -19.40 0.23
CA ASN A 302 33.86 -19.71 1.02
C ASN A 302 34.59 -18.47 1.55
N LEU A 303 34.42 -17.31 0.90
CA LEU A 303 34.97 -16.03 1.32
C LEU A 303 34.15 -15.33 2.40
N LEU A 304 32.84 -15.65 2.53
CA LEU A 304 31.95 -15.05 3.52
C LEU A 304 32.33 -15.44 4.96
N SER A 305 32.16 -14.49 5.89
CA SER A 305 32.17 -14.78 7.33
C SER A 305 31.03 -15.73 7.71
N ALA A 306 31.07 -16.29 8.90
CA ALA A 306 30.01 -17.17 9.41
C ALA A 306 28.67 -16.40 9.47
N ASP A 307 28.67 -15.16 9.95
CA ASP A 307 27.49 -14.30 10.06
C ASP A 307 26.94 -13.92 8.69
N ALA A 308 27.82 -13.57 7.72
CA ALA A 308 27.40 -13.26 6.36
C ALA A 308 26.75 -14.49 5.65
N ARG A 309 27.26 -15.70 5.89
CA ARG A 309 26.63 -16.94 5.40
C ARG A 309 25.27 -17.15 6.02
N GLN A 310 25.15 -16.91 7.33
CA GLN A 310 23.89 -17.05 8.05
C GLN A 310 22.84 -16.05 7.53
N VAL A 311 23.22 -14.79 7.37
CA VAL A 311 22.38 -13.74 6.79
C VAL A 311 21.95 -14.10 5.36
N LEU A 312 22.90 -14.52 4.50
CA LEU A 312 22.58 -14.87 3.11
C LEU A 312 21.59 -16.05 3.01
N LYS A 313 21.73 -17.05 3.89
CA LYS A 313 20.84 -18.22 3.93
C LYS A 313 19.38 -17.85 4.16
N VAL A 314 19.10 -16.85 5.03
CA VAL A 314 17.72 -16.52 5.44
C VAL A 314 17.02 -15.55 4.48
N ILE A 315 17.72 -14.78 3.66
CA ILE A 315 17.10 -13.83 2.75
C ILE A 315 16.08 -14.49 1.78
N PRO A 316 16.27 -15.73 1.27
CA PRO A 316 15.26 -16.39 0.45
C PRO A 316 13.90 -16.65 1.12
N ILE A 317 13.81 -16.57 2.45
CA ILE A 317 12.54 -16.73 3.18
C ILE A 317 11.60 -15.54 2.91
N PHE A 318 12.16 -14.37 2.62
CA PHE A 318 11.35 -13.18 2.30
C PHE A 318 10.79 -13.30 0.89
N ALA A 319 9.50 -13.03 0.75
CA ALA A 319 8.82 -13.04 -0.55
C ALA A 319 9.29 -11.91 -1.47
N THR A 320 9.76 -10.80 -0.89
CA THR A 320 10.28 -9.63 -1.62
C THR A 320 11.58 -9.14 -0.99
N SER A 321 11.83 -7.83 -1.02
CA SER A 321 12.95 -7.23 -0.29
C SER A 321 12.74 -7.36 1.22
N ALA A 322 13.82 -7.46 1.96
CA ALA A 322 13.82 -7.58 3.42
C ALA A 322 14.24 -6.28 4.09
N SER A 323 13.62 -5.95 5.23
CA SER A 323 14.10 -4.91 6.13
C SER A 323 15.30 -5.40 6.95
N ARG A 324 16.15 -4.48 7.41
CA ARG A 324 17.26 -4.82 8.32
C ARG A 324 16.75 -5.57 9.54
N ALA A 325 15.68 -5.07 10.18
CA ALA A 325 15.09 -5.68 11.37
C ALA A 325 14.53 -7.09 11.09
N GLY A 326 13.88 -7.30 9.94
CA GLY A 326 13.42 -8.64 9.55
C GLY A 326 14.57 -9.62 9.33
N ILE A 327 15.67 -9.19 8.71
CA ILE A 327 16.88 -10.01 8.54
C ILE A 327 17.50 -10.34 9.89
N GLU A 328 17.59 -9.35 10.81
CA GLU A 328 18.08 -9.53 12.17
C GLU A 328 17.31 -10.62 12.90
N ALA A 329 15.99 -10.54 12.87
CA ALA A 329 15.10 -11.53 13.49
C ALA A 329 15.28 -12.93 12.90
N ALA A 330 15.26 -13.05 11.56
CA ALA A 330 15.36 -14.35 10.89
C ALA A 330 16.74 -15.01 11.05
N SER A 331 17.83 -14.21 10.96
CA SER A 331 19.20 -14.72 10.98
C SER A 331 19.76 -14.96 12.39
N ASP A 332 19.21 -14.30 13.42
CA ASP A 332 19.78 -14.25 14.77
C ASP A 332 21.19 -13.62 14.81
N VAL A 333 21.53 -12.82 13.83
CA VAL A 333 22.76 -12.03 13.76
C VAL A 333 22.40 -10.59 14.13
N HIS A 334 23.03 -10.01 15.15
CA HIS A 334 22.59 -8.77 15.77
C HIS A 334 23.59 -7.63 15.63
N HIS A 335 23.08 -6.41 15.72
CA HIS A 335 23.85 -5.17 15.86
C HIS A 335 24.97 -5.03 14.82
N PHE A 336 26.21 -4.79 15.31
CA PHE A 336 27.39 -4.56 14.46
C PHE A 336 27.76 -5.76 13.58
N ALA A 337 27.57 -7.00 14.09
CA ALA A 337 27.84 -8.20 13.30
C ALA A 337 26.91 -8.32 12.07
N LEU A 338 25.64 -7.88 12.23
CA LEU A 338 24.69 -7.82 11.10
C LEU A 338 25.13 -6.77 10.09
N ASP A 339 25.53 -5.59 10.53
CA ASP A 339 25.94 -4.51 9.63
C ASP A 339 27.21 -4.88 8.85
N GLU A 340 28.18 -5.55 9.49
CA GLU A 340 29.35 -6.10 8.81
C GLU A 340 28.98 -7.20 7.82
N ALA A 341 28.08 -8.13 8.20
CA ALA A 341 27.61 -9.20 7.34
C ALA A 341 26.90 -8.66 6.09
N LEU A 342 25.98 -7.70 6.28
CA LEU A 342 25.28 -7.04 5.17
C LEU A 342 26.24 -6.23 4.31
N GLY A 343 27.19 -5.52 4.92
CA GLY A 343 28.24 -4.80 4.21
C GLY A 343 29.06 -5.72 3.31
N GLN A 344 29.50 -6.86 3.84
CA GLN A 344 30.25 -7.87 3.08
C GLN A 344 29.44 -8.42 1.91
N LEU A 345 28.15 -8.72 2.12
CA LEU A 345 27.25 -9.24 1.08
C LEU A 345 26.99 -8.23 -0.03
N VAL A 346 26.85 -6.94 0.31
CA VAL A 346 26.68 -5.85 -0.65
C VAL A 346 27.97 -5.58 -1.43
N GLU A 347 29.12 -5.56 -0.75
CA GLU A 347 30.42 -5.41 -1.41
C GLU A 347 30.68 -6.52 -2.44
N MET A 348 30.30 -7.75 -2.12
CA MET A 348 30.41 -8.89 -3.02
C MET A 348 29.30 -8.95 -4.09
N SER A 349 28.39 -7.98 -4.12
CA SER A 349 27.23 -7.95 -5.02
C SER A 349 26.34 -9.21 -4.95
N LEU A 350 26.31 -9.86 -3.80
CA LEU A 350 25.41 -10.98 -3.52
C LEU A 350 24.05 -10.50 -3.03
N VAL A 351 24.03 -9.31 -2.42
CA VAL A 351 22.82 -8.61 -1.95
C VAL A 351 22.85 -7.19 -2.50
N ASP A 352 21.71 -6.73 -2.97
CA ASP A 352 21.48 -5.35 -3.37
C ASP A 352 20.82 -4.60 -2.21
N ALA A 353 21.25 -3.38 -1.92
CA ALA A 353 20.65 -2.50 -0.93
C ALA A 353 20.11 -1.24 -1.60
N THR A 354 18.94 -0.73 -1.14
CA THR A 354 18.44 0.56 -1.61
C THR A 354 19.34 1.70 -1.12
N ASP A 355 19.43 2.78 -1.91
CA ASP A 355 20.25 3.95 -1.58
C ASP A 355 19.52 4.89 -0.62
N GLU A 356 19.13 4.37 0.54
CA GLU A 356 18.49 5.11 1.63
C GLU A 356 19.53 5.48 2.68
N LEU A 357 19.57 6.77 3.05
CA LEU A 357 20.44 7.26 4.11
C LEU A 357 20.00 6.75 5.50
N ASP A 358 18.71 6.60 5.70
CA ASP A 358 18.15 6.01 6.91
C ASP A 358 18.24 4.48 6.85
N LEU A 359 19.12 3.91 7.68
CA LEU A 359 19.32 2.46 7.77
C LEU A 359 18.03 1.69 8.11
N ALA A 360 17.09 2.32 8.85
CA ALA A 360 15.82 1.71 9.21
C ALA A 360 14.91 1.53 7.99
N ARG A 361 15.03 2.39 6.99
CA ARG A 361 14.26 2.32 5.74
C ARG A 361 14.96 1.55 4.63
N ARG A 362 16.25 1.27 4.79
CA ARG A 362 17.01 0.53 3.78
C ARG A 362 16.47 -0.88 3.60
N ARG A 363 16.26 -1.25 2.33
CA ARG A 363 15.76 -2.58 1.93
C ARG A 363 16.85 -3.38 1.28
N TYR A 364 16.85 -4.68 1.50
CA TYR A 364 17.82 -5.63 0.97
C TYR A 364 17.10 -6.63 0.07
N SER A 365 17.65 -6.83 -1.13
CA SER A 365 17.13 -7.80 -2.10
C SER A 365 18.26 -8.61 -2.70
N ILE A 366 17.92 -9.76 -3.31
CA ILE A 366 18.93 -10.62 -3.95
C ILE A 366 18.51 -10.96 -5.39
N HIS A 367 19.52 -11.09 -6.23
CA HIS A 367 19.31 -11.55 -7.60
C HIS A 367 18.75 -13.00 -7.62
N PRO A 368 17.90 -13.40 -8.59
CA PRO A 368 17.31 -14.75 -8.63
C PRO A 368 18.32 -15.89 -8.60
N LEU A 369 19.48 -15.74 -9.24
CA LEU A 369 20.53 -16.76 -9.18
C LEU A 369 21.14 -16.88 -7.78
N THR A 370 21.36 -15.76 -7.08
CA THR A 370 21.83 -15.75 -5.69
C THR A 370 20.77 -16.35 -4.77
N ARG A 371 19.47 -16.02 -5.00
CA ARG A 371 18.33 -16.59 -4.26
C ARG A 371 18.29 -18.11 -4.39
N ALA A 372 18.38 -18.65 -5.60
CA ALA A 372 18.38 -20.08 -5.86
C ALA A 372 19.53 -20.79 -5.14
N PHE A 373 20.74 -20.22 -5.19
CA PHE A 373 21.91 -20.75 -4.47
C PHE A 373 21.73 -20.71 -2.95
N ALA A 374 21.34 -19.58 -2.39
CA ALA A 374 21.11 -19.40 -0.95
C ALA A 374 19.98 -20.31 -0.44
N ALA A 375 18.88 -20.45 -1.20
CA ALA A 375 17.77 -21.37 -0.89
C ALA A 375 18.24 -22.84 -0.88
N THR A 376 19.17 -23.24 -1.78
CA THR A 376 19.76 -24.59 -1.74
C THR A 376 20.52 -24.79 -0.44
N LYS A 377 21.32 -23.78 -0.02
CA LYS A 377 22.07 -23.82 1.24
C LYS A 377 21.17 -23.90 2.49
N LEU A 378 20.03 -23.20 2.46
CA LEU A 378 19.05 -23.25 3.55
C LEU A 378 18.36 -24.62 3.61
N LYS A 379 18.00 -25.21 2.45
CA LYS A 379 17.37 -26.55 2.37
C LYS A 379 18.28 -27.69 2.85
N GLU A 380 19.61 -27.48 2.84
CA GLU A 380 20.56 -28.42 3.45
C GLU A 380 20.41 -28.49 4.98
N GLU A 381 19.73 -27.49 5.61
CA GLU A 381 19.53 -27.34 7.05
C GLU A 381 18.04 -27.09 7.40
N PRO A 382 17.15 -28.09 7.29
CA PRO A 382 15.69 -27.90 7.44
C PRO A 382 15.27 -27.36 8.82
N GLU A 383 15.96 -27.78 9.88
CA GLU A 383 15.69 -27.28 11.24
C GLU A 383 16.02 -25.78 11.35
N ALA A 384 17.14 -25.36 10.80
CA ALA A 384 17.52 -23.95 10.77
C ALA A 384 16.53 -23.10 9.94
N GLN A 385 16.00 -23.66 8.86
CA GLN A 385 14.95 -23.02 8.07
C GLN A 385 13.68 -22.79 8.90
N ASN A 386 13.18 -23.81 9.58
CA ASN A 386 11.98 -23.69 10.42
C ASN A 386 12.18 -22.69 11.56
N ILE A 387 13.34 -22.71 12.23
CA ILE A 387 13.67 -21.75 13.28
C ILE A 387 13.69 -20.31 12.74
N ALA A 388 14.30 -20.08 11.59
CA ALA A 388 14.36 -18.77 10.97
C ALA A 388 12.96 -18.25 10.57
N GLN A 389 12.10 -19.12 10.04
CA GLN A 389 10.72 -18.78 9.71
C GLN A 389 9.87 -18.50 10.95
N GLN A 390 10.05 -19.28 12.05
CA GLN A 390 9.38 -19.02 13.31
C GLN A 390 9.78 -17.66 13.90
N ARG A 391 11.07 -17.34 13.95
CA ARG A 391 11.56 -16.04 14.39
C ARG A 391 11.01 -14.88 13.57
N LEU A 392 10.93 -15.08 12.25
CA LEU A 392 10.35 -14.08 11.36
C LEU A 392 8.84 -13.93 11.58
N ALA A 393 8.12 -15.01 11.91
CA ALA A 393 6.71 -14.95 12.25
C ALA A 393 6.46 -14.19 13.57
N ASP A 394 7.28 -14.44 14.60
CA ASP A 394 7.22 -13.72 15.87
C ASP A 394 7.55 -12.24 15.70
N PHE A 395 8.53 -11.92 14.85
CA PHE A 395 8.85 -10.55 14.46
C PHE A 395 7.65 -9.87 13.80
N PHE A 396 7.05 -10.48 12.77
CA PHE A 396 5.92 -9.89 12.07
C PHE A 396 4.66 -9.81 12.95
N GLN A 397 4.48 -10.70 13.93
CA GLN A 397 3.41 -10.56 14.91
C GLN A 397 3.56 -9.25 15.70
N SER A 398 4.75 -9.01 16.23
CA SER A 398 5.05 -7.81 17.01
C SER A 398 4.96 -6.55 16.14
N PHE A 399 5.54 -6.60 14.95
CA PHE A 399 5.55 -5.52 13.96
C PHE A 399 4.14 -5.16 13.49
N ALA A 400 3.30 -6.17 13.20
CA ALA A 400 1.91 -5.96 12.81
C ALA A 400 1.06 -5.37 13.93
N ARG A 401 1.28 -5.78 15.18
CA ARG A 401 0.58 -5.21 16.36
C ARG A 401 0.95 -3.74 16.59
N GLU A 402 2.21 -3.39 16.40
CA GLU A 402 2.71 -2.02 16.59
C GLU A 402 2.20 -1.07 15.48
N HIS A 403 2.21 -1.53 14.23
CA HIS A 403 1.95 -0.68 13.07
C HIS A 403 0.57 -0.86 12.45
N GLY A 404 -0.13 -1.95 12.71
CA GLY A 404 -1.38 -2.32 12.04
C GLY A 404 -2.66 -1.83 12.72
N GLY A 405 -2.58 -1.12 13.83
CA GLY A 405 -3.76 -0.64 14.58
C GLY A 405 -4.71 0.20 13.72
N PRO A 406 -6.00 0.30 14.13
CA PRO A 406 -6.97 1.08 13.39
C PRO A 406 -6.49 2.53 13.19
N TRP A 407 -6.48 2.99 11.92
CA TRP A 407 -6.12 4.37 11.54
C TRP A 407 -4.70 4.80 11.89
N ASN A 408 -3.79 3.86 12.10
CA ASN A 408 -2.36 4.13 12.25
C ASN A 408 -1.72 4.35 10.87
N LEU A 409 -2.00 5.51 10.25
CA LEU A 409 -1.53 5.82 8.88
C LEU A 409 0.00 5.84 8.77
N GLU A 410 0.69 6.28 9.82
CA GLU A 410 2.16 6.23 9.88
C GLU A 410 2.65 4.77 9.95
N GLY A 411 1.98 3.94 10.74
CA GLY A 411 2.24 2.51 10.78
C GLY A 411 1.93 1.79 9.47
N PHE A 412 0.89 2.20 8.76
CA PHE A 412 0.54 1.64 7.43
C PHE A 412 1.68 1.87 6.41
N ALA A 413 2.33 3.03 6.44
CA ALA A 413 3.51 3.28 5.60
C ALA A 413 4.70 2.37 5.94
N GLN A 414 4.79 1.88 7.19
CA GLN A 414 5.80 0.88 7.59
C GLN A 414 5.40 -0.55 7.16
N LEU A 415 4.11 -0.88 7.17
CA LEU A 415 3.61 -2.19 6.76
C LEU A 415 3.68 -2.41 5.23
N GLU A 416 3.44 -1.36 4.45
CA GLU A 416 3.34 -1.43 2.99
C GLU A 416 4.51 -2.18 2.33
N PRO A 417 5.80 -1.86 2.61
CA PRO A 417 6.93 -2.55 2.00
C PRO A 417 7.06 -4.03 2.39
N ASP A 418 6.51 -4.42 3.54
CA ASP A 418 6.60 -5.79 4.05
C ASP A 418 5.31 -6.60 3.90
N LEU A 419 4.26 -6.03 3.30
CA LEU A 419 2.96 -6.71 3.19
C LEU A 419 3.08 -8.11 2.57
N LEU A 420 3.78 -8.26 1.46
CA LEU A 420 3.93 -9.56 0.80
C LEU A 420 4.75 -10.54 1.66
N ASN A 421 5.71 -10.06 2.44
CA ASN A 421 6.45 -10.88 3.40
C ASN A 421 5.53 -11.35 4.54
N ILE A 422 4.67 -10.46 5.05
CA ILE A 422 3.68 -10.78 6.09
C ILE A 422 2.68 -11.80 5.59
N LEU A 423 2.13 -11.63 4.37
CA LEU A 423 1.18 -12.58 3.77
C LEU A 423 1.82 -13.96 3.57
N ALA A 424 3.07 -14.02 3.12
CA ALA A 424 3.81 -15.27 2.98
C ALA A 424 4.03 -15.97 4.32
N ILE A 425 4.32 -15.23 5.38
CA ILE A 425 4.47 -15.78 6.74
C ILE A 425 3.14 -16.26 7.31
N ILE A 426 2.04 -15.56 7.08
CA ILE A 426 0.71 -16.03 7.48
C ILE A 426 0.40 -17.38 6.79
N GLN A 427 0.68 -17.49 5.48
CA GLN A 427 0.50 -18.74 4.74
C GLN A 427 1.37 -19.87 5.32
N TRP A 428 2.64 -19.59 5.61
CA TRP A 428 3.53 -20.54 6.27
C TRP A 428 3.00 -20.97 7.65
N CYS A 429 2.48 -20.05 8.47
CA CYS A 429 1.87 -20.37 9.76
C CYS A 429 0.70 -21.34 9.61
N TRP A 430 -0.15 -21.21 8.58
CA TRP A 430 -1.20 -22.16 8.27
C TRP A 430 -0.63 -23.55 7.96
N GLU A 431 0.42 -23.63 7.17
CA GLU A 431 1.08 -24.90 6.80
C GLU A 431 1.73 -25.59 8.01
N GLN A 432 2.23 -24.81 8.98
CA GLN A 432 2.83 -25.31 10.22
C GLN A 432 1.83 -25.53 11.36
N GLN A 433 0.53 -25.41 11.11
CA GLN A 433 -0.54 -25.57 12.11
C GLN A 433 -0.48 -24.53 13.25
N LEU A 434 0.08 -23.36 13.00
CA LEU A 434 0.19 -22.23 13.94
C LEU A 434 -1.01 -21.27 13.78
N ALA A 435 -2.23 -21.80 13.84
CA ALA A 435 -3.47 -21.09 13.53
C ALA A 435 -3.64 -19.78 14.33
N ASN A 436 -3.37 -19.81 15.65
CA ASN A 436 -3.50 -18.64 16.51
C ASN A 436 -2.53 -17.52 16.10
N LEU A 437 -1.29 -17.85 15.74
CA LEU A 437 -0.29 -16.88 15.30
C LEU A 437 -0.69 -16.25 13.96
N ALA A 438 -1.14 -17.06 13.00
CA ALA A 438 -1.63 -16.60 11.71
C ALA A 438 -2.81 -15.62 11.86
N ILE A 439 -3.82 -15.99 12.66
CA ILE A 439 -5.00 -15.15 12.94
C ILE A 439 -4.60 -13.83 13.59
N ASP A 440 -3.70 -13.86 14.54
CA ASP A 440 -3.28 -12.67 15.29
C ASP A 440 -2.53 -11.67 14.40
N ILE A 441 -1.58 -12.15 13.57
CA ILE A 441 -0.91 -11.32 12.56
C ILE A 441 -1.95 -10.73 11.60
N PHE A 442 -2.86 -11.56 11.09
CA PHE A 442 -3.87 -11.17 10.13
C PHE A 442 -4.84 -10.10 10.70
N HIS A 443 -5.33 -10.31 11.94
CA HIS A 443 -6.16 -9.31 12.61
C HIS A 443 -5.45 -7.98 12.79
N SER A 444 -4.16 -8.02 13.11
CA SER A 444 -3.37 -6.81 13.33
C SER A 444 -3.24 -5.96 12.08
N ILE A 445 -3.09 -6.58 10.88
CA ILE A 445 -2.98 -5.84 9.61
C ILE A 445 -4.33 -5.61 8.90
N SER A 446 -5.43 -6.13 9.42
CA SER A 446 -6.72 -6.19 8.73
C SER A 446 -7.25 -4.82 8.29
N HIS A 447 -7.10 -3.77 9.12
CA HIS A 447 -7.47 -2.41 8.77
C HIS A 447 -6.65 -1.87 7.60
N PHE A 448 -5.34 -2.06 7.65
CA PHE A 448 -4.43 -1.69 6.58
C PHE A 448 -4.81 -2.36 5.25
N VAL A 449 -4.99 -3.69 5.28
CA VAL A 449 -5.34 -4.50 4.11
C VAL A 449 -6.71 -4.07 3.54
N GLY A 450 -7.69 -3.81 4.41
CA GLY A 450 -9.03 -3.38 4.02
C GLY A 450 -9.03 -2.01 3.33
N ILE A 451 -8.36 -1.01 3.90
CA ILE A 451 -8.27 0.36 3.37
C ILE A 451 -7.51 0.40 2.04
N ARG A 452 -6.43 -0.40 1.90
CA ARG A 452 -5.61 -0.47 0.69
C ARG A 452 -6.23 -1.30 -0.45
N GLY A 453 -7.40 -1.90 -0.24
CA GLY A 453 -8.12 -2.65 -1.27
C GLY A 453 -7.56 -4.05 -1.59
N TYR A 454 -6.79 -4.66 -0.69
CA TYR A 454 -6.27 -6.03 -0.83
C TYR A 454 -7.32 -7.11 -0.51
N TRP A 455 -8.56 -6.92 -0.94
CA TRP A 455 -9.70 -7.74 -0.53
C TRP A 455 -9.67 -9.17 -1.07
N ASN A 456 -9.11 -9.38 -2.26
CA ASN A 456 -8.97 -10.75 -2.80
C ASN A 456 -7.90 -11.53 -2.03
N ASP A 457 -6.71 -10.95 -1.85
CA ASP A 457 -5.66 -11.58 -1.03
C ASP A 457 -6.19 -11.89 0.38
N MET A 458 -7.01 -11.01 0.93
CA MET A 458 -7.64 -11.14 2.25
C MET A 458 -8.63 -12.32 2.29
N ILE A 459 -9.49 -12.47 1.29
CA ILE A 459 -10.44 -13.60 1.21
C ILE A 459 -9.69 -14.91 0.97
N ASP A 460 -8.79 -14.98 0.01
CA ASP A 460 -8.07 -16.19 -0.35
C ASP A 460 -7.28 -16.72 0.86
N LEU A 461 -6.61 -15.84 1.57
CA LEU A 461 -5.85 -16.18 2.77
C LEU A 461 -6.77 -16.66 3.90
N ALA A 462 -7.92 -16.01 4.09
CA ALA A 462 -8.89 -16.40 5.10
C ALA A 462 -9.57 -17.74 4.77
N GLN A 463 -9.88 -18.03 3.50
CA GLN A 463 -10.43 -19.30 3.06
C GLN A 463 -9.43 -20.44 3.25
N ASN A 464 -8.15 -20.22 2.92
CA ASN A 464 -7.09 -21.19 3.23
C ASN A 464 -6.99 -21.42 4.74
N GLY A 465 -7.09 -20.36 5.54
CA GLY A 465 -7.12 -20.48 6.99
C GLY A 465 -8.33 -21.27 7.51
N VAL A 466 -9.53 -21.04 6.96
CA VAL A 466 -10.74 -21.80 7.28
C VAL A 466 -10.55 -23.28 6.97
N ALA A 467 -9.99 -23.63 5.79
CA ALA A 467 -9.72 -25.03 5.43
C ALA A 467 -8.77 -25.68 6.44
N LYS A 468 -7.66 -25.03 6.78
CA LYS A 468 -6.68 -25.56 7.73
C LYS A 468 -7.21 -25.66 9.16
N ALA A 469 -7.90 -24.62 9.66
CA ALA A 469 -8.52 -24.67 10.97
C ALA A 469 -9.60 -25.77 11.07
N THR A 470 -10.33 -26.04 9.98
CA THR A 470 -11.30 -27.15 9.90
C THR A 470 -10.61 -28.50 9.97
N GLU A 471 -9.48 -28.69 9.26
CA GLU A 471 -8.68 -29.92 9.34
C GLU A 471 -8.18 -30.19 10.78
N LEU A 472 -7.89 -29.12 11.54
CA LEU A 472 -7.41 -29.19 12.93
C LEU A 472 -8.54 -29.30 13.96
N GLY A 473 -9.81 -29.16 13.56
CA GLY A 473 -10.96 -29.11 14.47
C GLY A 473 -11.05 -27.83 15.31
N ASP A 474 -10.35 -26.73 14.92
CA ASP A 474 -10.39 -25.44 15.60
C ASP A 474 -11.59 -24.62 15.10
N GLU A 475 -12.77 -24.94 15.62
CA GLU A 475 -14.02 -24.24 15.25
C GLU A 475 -14.02 -22.78 15.63
N LEU A 476 -13.30 -22.37 16.69
CA LEU A 476 -13.18 -20.98 17.11
C LEU A 476 -12.40 -20.16 16.07
N ALA A 477 -11.30 -20.69 15.56
CA ALA A 477 -10.53 -20.08 14.48
C ALA A 477 -11.37 -19.94 13.21
N VAL A 478 -12.11 -20.98 12.82
CA VAL A 478 -13.03 -20.94 11.67
C VAL A 478 -14.07 -19.84 11.85
N ALA A 479 -14.71 -19.75 13.04
CA ALA A 479 -15.73 -18.76 13.31
C ALA A 479 -15.18 -17.32 13.26
N ARG A 480 -14.00 -17.09 13.80
CA ARG A 480 -13.32 -15.78 13.75
C ARG A 480 -13.02 -15.35 12.30
N LEU A 481 -12.51 -16.26 11.46
CA LEU A 481 -12.22 -15.97 10.06
C LEU A 481 -13.48 -15.73 9.22
N ARG A 482 -14.58 -16.43 9.52
CA ARG A 482 -15.86 -16.24 8.84
C ARG A 482 -16.50 -14.90 9.17
N VAL A 483 -16.53 -14.48 10.44
CA VAL A 483 -17.11 -13.19 10.85
C VAL A 483 -16.23 -12.01 10.44
N TRP A 484 -14.94 -12.24 10.41
CA TRP A 484 -13.92 -11.30 9.97
C TRP A 484 -12.70 -12.07 9.46
N PRO A 485 -12.26 -11.91 8.25
CA PRO A 485 -12.59 -10.89 7.23
C PRO A 485 -13.66 -11.29 6.21
N ILE A 486 -14.06 -12.57 6.11
CA ILE A 486 -14.86 -13.06 4.98
C ILE A 486 -16.20 -12.32 4.88
N SER A 487 -16.99 -12.30 5.96
CA SER A 487 -18.26 -11.58 5.98
C SER A 487 -18.08 -10.08 5.71
N TRP A 488 -17.02 -9.46 6.23
CA TRP A 488 -16.74 -8.04 6.02
C TRP A 488 -16.55 -7.72 4.53
N VAL A 489 -15.75 -8.52 3.81
CA VAL A 489 -15.54 -8.31 2.36
C VAL A 489 -16.84 -8.53 1.58
N HIS A 490 -17.60 -9.59 1.88
CA HIS A 490 -18.88 -9.84 1.21
C HIS A 490 -19.86 -8.70 1.42
N ARG A 491 -19.97 -8.17 2.64
CA ARG A 491 -20.82 -7.00 2.94
C ARG A 491 -20.40 -5.78 2.12
N HIS A 492 -19.12 -5.44 2.05
CA HIS A 492 -18.63 -4.29 1.28
C HIS A 492 -18.79 -4.47 -0.24
N ARG A 493 -18.89 -5.72 -0.73
CA ARG A 493 -19.24 -6.02 -2.12
C ARG A 493 -20.74 -6.01 -2.39
N GLY A 494 -21.56 -5.72 -1.39
CA GLY A 494 -23.01 -5.77 -1.50
C GLY A 494 -23.62 -7.19 -1.46
N ASN A 495 -22.83 -8.24 -1.24
CA ASN A 495 -23.27 -9.63 -1.13
C ASN A 495 -23.79 -9.91 0.29
N LEU A 496 -24.87 -9.21 0.67
CA LEU A 496 -25.40 -9.21 2.03
C LEU A 496 -25.87 -10.60 2.51
N ASP A 497 -26.40 -11.44 1.62
CA ASP A 497 -26.85 -12.81 1.97
C ASP A 497 -25.69 -13.70 2.39
N LEU A 498 -24.59 -13.68 1.63
CA LEU A 498 -23.37 -14.42 1.99
C LEU A 498 -22.73 -13.88 3.26
N ALA A 499 -22.72 -12.56 3.42
CA ALA A 499 -22.19 -11.93 4.64
C ALA A 499 -22.97 -12.36 5.88
N GLU A 500 -24.31 -12.40 5.80
CA GLU A 500 -25.20 -12.87 6.88
C GLU A 500 -24.98 -14.34 7.19
N GLU A 501 -24.93 -15.22 6.16
CA GLU A 501 -24.66 -16.65 6.32
C GLU A 501 -23.39 -16.90 7.13
N HIS A 502 -22.29 -16.23 6.77
CA HIS A 502 -21.02 -16.37 7.49
C HIS A 502 -21.09 -15.89 8.93
N VAL A 503 -21.77 -14.77 9.20
CA VAL A 503 -21.92 -14.24 10.57
C VAL A 503 -22.82 -15.13 11.41
N MET A 504 -23.94 -15.60 10.87
CA MET A 504 -24.89 -16.48 11.59
C MET A 504 -24.24 -17.81 11.97
N TRP A 505 -23.49 -18.41 11.05
CA TRP A 505 -22.72 -19.62 11.34
C TRP A 505 -21.69 -19.39 12.47
N ALA A 506 -20.96 -18.28 12.41
CA ALA A 506 -19.97 -17.96 13.43
C ALA A 506 -20.61 -17.67 14.79
N LEU A 507 -21.76 -16.98 14.84
CA LEU A 507 -22.52 -16.71 16.06
C LEU A 507 -22.95 -18.01 16.75
N ALA A 508 -23.48 -18.98 15.99
CA ALA A 508 -23.87 -20.29 16.55
C ALA A 508 -22.68 -21.02 17.21
N VAL A 509 -21.46 -20.90 16.63
CA VAL A 509 -20.25 -21.46 17.22
C VAL A 509 -19.84 -20.68 18.48
N PHE A 510 -19.84 -19.35 18.44
CA PHE A 510 -19.47 -18.52 19.60
C PHE A 510 -20.40 -18.72 20.77
N GLU A 511 -21.71 -18.86 20.53
CA GLU A 511 -22.72 -19.13 21.57
C GLU A 511 -22.50 -20.52 22.20
N ARG A 512 -22.26 -21.56 21.38
CA ARG A 512 -21.94 -22.91 21.86
C ARG A 512 -20.66 -22.96 22.71
N LEU A 513 -19.65 -22.14 22.36
CA LEU A 513 -18.37 -22.08 23.07
C LEU A 513 -18.40 -21.11 24.26
N GLY A 514 -19.47 -20.32 24.43
CA GLY A 514 -19.57 -19.32 25.51
C GLY A 514 -18.67 -18.11 25.35
N GLU A 515 -18.25 -17.76 24.14
CA GLU A 515 -17.32 -16.71 23.80
C GLU A 515 -17.99 -15.33 23.78
N ALA A 516 -18.29 -14.76 24.95
CA ALA A 516 -19.13 -13.56 25.11
C ALA A 516 -18.66 -12.34 24.27
N ARG A 517 -17.36 -12.08 24.18
CA ARG A 517 -16.82 -10.98 23.36
C ARG A 517 -17.01 -11.24 21.86
N SER A 518 -16.82 -12.48 21.42
CA SER A 518 -17.01 -12.89 20.02
C SER A 518 -18.49 -12.87 19.64
N ILE A 519 -19.40 -13.22 20.55
CA ILE A 519 -20.86 -13.08 20.36
C ILE A 519 -21.21 -11.61 20.14
N ALA A 520 -20.75 -10.70 21.00
CA ALA A 520 -21.01 -9.27 20.84
C ALA A 520 -20.47 -8.72 19.52
N PHE A 521 -19.26 -9.14 19.12
CA PHE A 521 -18.68 -8.78 17.84
C PHE A 521 -19.51 -9.30 16.65
N GLY A 522 -19.96 -10.55 16.69
CA GLY A 522 -20.83 -11.15 15.68
C GLY A 522 -22.17 -10.44 15.58
N LYS A 523 -22.85 -10.18 16.72
CA LYS A 523 -24.13 -9.45 16.78
C LYS A 523 -24.01 -8.05 16.18
N ARG A 524 -22.94 -7.32 16.46
CA ARG A 524 -22.70 -6.01 15.85
C ARG A 524 -22.56 -6.10 14.33
N ASN A 525 -21.80 -7.09 13.80
CA ASN A 525 -21.65 -7.25 12.35
C ASN A 525 -22.98 -7.64 11.70
N LEU A 526 -23.77 -8.51 12.33
CA LEU A 526 -25.12 -8.85 11.87
C LEU A 526 -26.04 -7.61 11.87
N GLY A 527 -26.01 -6.81 12.94
CA GLY A 527 -26.77 -5.57 13.03
C GLY A 527 -26.47 -4.61 11.88
N ARG A 528 -25.19 -4.50 11.48
CA ARG A 528 -24.80 -3.68 10.32
C ARG A 528 -25.30 -4.26 8.99
N ILE A 529 -25.27 -5.58 8.81
CA ILE A 529 -25.80 -6.23 7.60
C ILE A 529 -27.31 -5.99 7.49
N LEU A 530 -28.04 -6.14 8.60
CA LEU A 530 -29.48 -5.91 8.66
C LEU A 530 -29.84 -4.43 8.42
N GLN A 531 -29.06 -3.49 8.94
CA GLN A 531 -29.20 -2.07 8.64
C GLN A 531 -29.08 -1.81 7.14
N GLU A 532 -28.02 -2.30 6.49
CA GLU A 532 -27.82 -2.14 5.04
C GLU A 532 -28.91 -2.82 4.18
N ARG A 533 -29.59 -3.83 4.74
CA ARG A 533 -30.77 -4.47 4.13
C ARG A 533 -32.07 -3.71 4.38
N GLY A 534 -32.08 -2.72 5.27
CA GLY A 534 -33.25 -1.96 5.66
C GLY A 534 -34.09 -2.60 6.77
N GLU A 535 -33.61 -3.66 7.42
CA GLU A 535 -34.27 -4.34 8.55
C GLU A 535 -33.92 -3.63 9.87
N LEU A 536 -34.36 -2.36 9.98
CA LEU A 536 -33.88 -1.42 10.99
C LEU A 536 -34.23 -1.81 12.43
N GLU A 537 -35.42 -2.37 12.68
CA GLU A 537 -35.86 -2.77 14.03
C GLU A 537 -34.99 -3.94 14.57
N ARG A 538 -34.67 -4.92 13.70
CA ARG A 538 -33.80 -6.04 14.07
C ARG A 538 -32.38 -5.60 14.29
N ALA A 539 -31.90 -4.67 13.46
CA ALA A 539 -30.57 -4.07 13.60
C ALA A 539 -30.45 -3.33 14.94
N GLU A 540 -31.41 -2.50 15.29
CA GLU A 540 -31.48 -1.76 16.56
C GLU A 540 -31.46 -2.69 17.76
N GLN A 541 -32.27 -3.77 17.75
CA GLN A 541 -32.30 -4.74 18.84
C GLN A 541 -30.89 -5.37 19.07
N LEU A 542 -30.24 -5.89 18.01
CA LEU A 542 -28.95 -6.54 18.13
C LEU A 542 -27.85 -5.58 18.57
N LEU A 543 -27.89 -4.34 18.07
CA LEU A 543 -26.93 -3.31 18.44
C LEU A 543 -27.15 -2.86 19.90
N SER A 544 -28.39 -2.76 20.36
CA SER A 544 -28.72 -2.43 21.77
C SER A 544 -28.23 -3.52 22.73
N GLU A 545 -28.46 -4.79 22.41
CA GLU A 545 -27.90 -5.92 23.19
C GLU A 545 -26.38 -5.87 23.24
N THR A 546 -25.75 -5.55 22.11
CA THR A 546 -24.29 -5.42 22.00
C THR A 546 -23.78 -4.24 22.83
N LEU A 547 -24.48 -3.10 22.82
CA LEU A 547 -24.13 -1.94 23.61
C LEU A 547 -24.18 -2.26 25.11
N ALA A 548 -25.25 -2.91 25.57
CA ALA A 548 -25.41 -3.32 26.96
C ALA A 548 -24.25 -4.23 27.42
N PHE A 549 -23.82 -5.16 26.57
CA PHE A 549 -22.66 -6.00 26.86
C PHE A 549 -21.37 -5.17 27.02
N TYR A 550 -21.06 -4.26 26.07
CA TYR A 550 -19.84 -3.46 26.17
C TYR A 550 -19.86 -2.47 27.34
N GLN A 551 -21.05 -1.97 27.71
CA GLN A 551 -21.23 -1.18 28.92
C GLN A 551 -20.95 -2.00 30.18
N SER A 552 -21.40 -3.25 30.25
CA SER A 552 -21.18 -4.13 31.40
C SER A 552 -19.71 -4.43 31.68
N ILE A 553 -18.86 -4.42 30.65
CA ILE A 553 -17.40 -4.66 30.74
C ILE A 553 -16.58 -3.38 30.68
N GLY A 554 -17.21 -2.18 30.63
CA GLY A 554 -16.54 -0.89 30.65
C GLY A 554 -15.67 -0.61 29.41
N SER A 555 -16.01 -1.14 28.23
CA SER A 555 -15.20 -0.99 27.02
C SER A 555 -15.57 0.26 26.23
N GLU A 556 -15.09 1.42 26.64
CA GLU A 556 -15.45 2.74 26.10
C GLU A 556 -15.30 2.83 24.55
N ARG A 557 -14.22 2.26 24.00
CA ARG A 557 -14.00 2.27 22.53
C ARG A 557 -15.11 1.51 21.80
N HIS A 558 -15.54 0.36 22.33
CA HIS A 558 -16.60 -0.43 21.71
C HIS A 558 -17.98 0.19 21.96
N ILE A 559 -18.19 0.84 23.12
CA ILE A 559 -19.40 1.63 23.40
C ILE A 559 -19.54 2.71 22.33
N CYS A 560 -18.51 3.53 22.12
CA CYS A 560 -18.50 4.57 21.09
C CYS A 560 -18.84 3.99 19.70
N LEU A 561 -18.25 2.86 19.35
CA LEU A 561 -18.43 2.17 18.06
C LEU A 561 -19.90 1.73 17.85
N VAL A 562 -20.49 1.08 18.85
CA VAL A 562 -21.85 0.54 18.74
C VAL A 562 -22.90 1.66 18.83
N THR A 563 -22.67 2.67 19.68
CA THR A 563 -23.53 3.85 19.78
C THR A 563 -23.58 4.62 18.45
N THR A 564 -22.45 4.71 17.73
CA THR A 564 -22.44 5.30 16.38
C THR A 564 -23.32 4.49 15.40
N ASN A 565 -23.26 3.15 15.45
CA ASN A 565 -24.12 2.31 14.60
C ASN A 565 -25.61 2.49 14.95
N LEU A 566 -25.96 2.59 16.23
CA LEU A 566 -27.35 2.88 16.65
C LEU A 566 -27.81 4.26 16.18
N ALA A 567 -26.94 5.27 16.22
CA ALA A 567 -27.26 6.60 15.72
C ALA A 567 -27.54 6.61 14.21
N GLU A 568 -26.79 5.80 13.44
CA GLU A 568 -27.05 5.61 12.00
C GLU A 568 -28.43 4.96 11.77
N VAL A 569 -28.76 3.91 12.51
CA VAL A 569 -30.08 3.25 12.44
C VAL A 569 -31.21 4.22 12.80
N ALA A 570 -31.07 4.99 13.89
CA ALA A 570 -32.05 5.99 14.29
C ALA A 570 -32.25 7.08 13.21
N LEU A 571 -31.18 7.54 12.60
CA LEU A 571 -31.27 8.47 11.46
C LEU A 571 -32.05 7.88 10.30
N GLU A 572 -31.81 6.61 9.94
CA GLU A 572 -32.50 5.93 8.85
C GLU A 572 -33.99 5.71 9.17
N GLN A 573 -34.33 5.37 10.42
CA GLN A 573 -35.71 5.28 10.94
C GLN A 573 -36.45 6.65 10.96
N GLY A 574 -35.69 7.76 10.90
CA GLY A 574 -36.21 9.12 10.96
C GLY A 574 -36.33 9.67 12.37
N ASP A 575 -35.85 8.96 13.38
CA ASP A 575 -35.75 9.45 14.76
C ASP A 575 -34.53 10.37 14.92
N LEU A 576 -34.75 11.64 14.54
CA LEU A 576 -33.71 12.64 14.48
C LEU A 576 -33.18 13.05 15.86
N ASP A 577 -34.02 12.98 16.88
CA ASP A 577 -33.67 13.38 18.24
C ASP A 577 -32.79 12.33 18.90
N THR A 578 -33.14 11.06 18.79
CA THR A 578 -32.32 9.94 19.27
C THR A 578 -30.97 9.88 18.52
N ALA A 579 -30.95 10.03 17.18
CA ALA A 579 -29.74 10.06 16.40
C ALA A 579 -28.80 11.16 16.88
N TRP A 580 -29.33 12.36 17.15
CA TRP A 580 -28.58 13.49 17.65
C TRP A 580 -27.95 13.24 19.02
N GLU A 581 -28.76 12.79 19.99
CA GLU A 581 -28.33 12.51 21.36
C GLU A 581 -27.26 11.44 21.42
N LEU A 582 -27.44 10.33 20.68
CA LEU A 582 -26.47 9.26 20.60
C LEU A 582 -25.12 9.76 20.05
N CYS A 583 -25.14 10.56 18.99
CA CYS A 583 -23.92 11.12 18.41
C CYS A 583 -23.17 12.03 19.39
N TYR A 584 -23.88 12.95 20.04
CA TYR A 584 -23.25 13.86 21.01
C TYR A 584 -22.70 13.13 22.24
N SER A 585 -23.33 12.03 22.66
CA SER A 585 -22.85 11.25 23.82
C SER A 585 -21.47 10.62 23.60
N VAL A 586 -21.05 10.40 22.34
CA VAL A 586 -19.80 9.67 22.01
C VAL A 586 -18.79 10.48 21.20
N LEU A 587 -19.15 11.70 20.75
CA LEU A 587 -18.25 12.50 19.88
C LEU A 587 -16.93 12.84 20.58
N ASP A 588 -16.97 13.23 21.86
CA ASP A 588 -15.76 13.58 22.60
C ASP A 588 -14.90 12.34 22.86
N SER A 589 -15.48 11.19 23.12
CA SER A 589 -14.75 9.92 23.22
C SER A 589 -14.08 9.55 21.90
N ALA A 590 -14.77 9.72 20.77
CA ALA A 590 -14.19 9.48 19.45
C ALA A 590 -12.99 10.40 19.16
N ARG A 591 -13.07 11.67 19.57
CA ARG A 591 -11.98 12.63 19.47
C ARG A 591 -10.80 12.26 20.35
N GLN A 592 -11.04 11.79 21.58
CA GLN A 592 -9.98 11.31 22.49
C GLN A 592 -9.25 10.10 21.95
N PHE A 593 -9.95 9.18 21.29
CA PHE A 593 -9.35 7.99 20.65
C PHE A 593 -8.61 8.34 19.35
N ASN A 594 -8.68 9.58 18.87
CA ASN A 594 -8.13 10.02 17.59
C ASN A 594 -8.54 9.08 16.44
N ASP A 595 -9.81 8.67 16.40
CA ASP A 595 -10.38 7.75 15.42
C ASP A 595 -11.10 8.55 14.32
N PRO A 596 -10.43 8.86 13.18
CA PRO A 596 -10.98 9.72 12.14
C PRO A 596 -12.22 9.11 11.46
N GLU A 597 -12.31 7.78 11.36
CA GLU A 597 -13.49 7.10 10.85
C GLU A 597 -14.70 7.40 11.73
N ARG A 598 -14.53 7.17 13.03
CA ARG A 598 -15.60 7.34 13.98
C ARG A 598 -16.08 8.77 14.06
N ILE A 599 -15.12 9.71 14.17
CA ILE A 599 -15.42 11.14 14.16
C ILE A 599 -16.23 11.50 12.92
N SER A 600 -15.81 11.08 11.74
CA SER A 600 -16.49 11.43 10.50
C SER A 600 -17.86 10.78 10.35
N ARG A 601 -18.02 9.52 10.78
CA ARG A 601 -19.34 8.87 10.78
C ARG A 601 -20.31 9.57 11.72
N ILE A 602 -19.88 9.94 12.93
CA ILE A 602 -20.68 10.72 13.87
C ILE A 602 -21.07 12.07 13.26
N LEU A 603 -20.09 12.80 12.69
CA LEU A 603 -20.33 14.07 12.02
C LEU A 603 -21.25 13.93 10.79
N GLY A 604 -21.13 12.82 10.05
CA GLY A 604 -22.02 12.49 8.94
C GLY A 604 -23.46 12.31 9.39
N VAL A 605 -23.71 11.60 10.51
CA VAL A 605 -25.04 11.46 11.10
C VAL A 605 -25.57 12.81 11.56
N LEU A 606 -24.76 13.61 12.28
CA LEU A 606 -25.15 14.96 12.74
C LEU A 606 -25.48 15.88 11.56
N GLY A 607 -24.68 15.83 10.49
CA GLY A 607 -24.95 16.54 9.24
C GLY A 607 -26.25 16.10 8.58
N GLY A 608 -26.52 14.79 8.57
CA GLY A 608 -27.77 14.20 8.08
C GLY A 608 -29.00 14.64 8.89
N VAL A 609 -28.89 14.70 10.22
CA VAL A 609 -29.95 15.21 11.12
C VAL A 609 -30.18 16.70 10.87
N ALA A 610 -29.13 17.53 10.85
CA ALA A 610 -29.23 18.97 10.62
C ALA A 610 -29.88 19.26 9.26
N ARG A 611 -29.49 18.54 8.20
CA ARG A 611 -30.10 18.63 6.86
C ARG A 611 -31.60 18.32 6.89
N ARG A 612 -32.00 17.22 7.55
CA ARG A 612 -33.43 16.84 7.65
C ARG A 612 -34.24 17.83 8.48
N ARG A 613 -33.62 18.56 9.42
CA ARG A 613 -34.21 19.66 10.18
C ARG A 613 -34.22 20.99 9.40
N GLY A 614 -33.60 21.06 8.22
CA GLY A 614 -33.51 22.27 7.39
C GLY A 614 -32.43 23.25 7.82
N ASP A 615 -31.56 22.87 8.78
CA ASP A 615 -30.41 23.68 9.21
C ASP A 615 -29.21 23.40 8.32
N PHE A 616 -29.17 24.01 7.13
CA PHE A 616 -28.14 23.76 6.13
C PHE A 616 -26.76 24.31 6.52
N GLU A 617 -26.73 25.39 7.32
CA GLU A 617 -25.45 25.95 7.80
C GLU A 617 -24.77 24.98 8.78
N GLN A 618 -25.53 24.43 9.71
CA GLN A 618 -25.00 23.46 10.66
C GLN A 618 -24.63 22.13 9.96
N ALA A 619 -25.44 21.67 9.02
CA ALA A 619 -25.15 20.49 8.22
C ALA A 619 -23.83 20.64 7.45
N LYS A 620 -23.63 21.81 6.82
CA LYS A 620 -22.39 22.15 6.09
C LYS A 620 -21.17 22.10 7.02
N ALA A 621 -21.26 22.72 8.20
CA ALA A 621 -20.17 22.74 9.16
C ALA A 621 -19.73 21.30 9.58
N PHE A 622 -20.69 20.41 9.83
CA PHE A 622 -20.39 19.01 10.18
C PHE A 622 -19.72 18.26 9.04
N TRP A 623 -20.20 18.39 7.80
CA TRP A 623 -19.57 17.70 6.67
C TRP A 623 -18.21 18.29 6.26
N GLU A 624 -17.98 19.60 6.45
CA GLU A 624 -16.66 20.21 6.26
C GLU A 624 -15.65 19.67 7.31
N GLU A 625 -16.06 19.52 8.58
CA GLU A 625 -15.23 18.90 9.62
C GLU A 625 -14.96 17.44 9.29
N ALA A 626 -15.98 16.66 8.90
CA ALA A 626 -15.83 15.27 8.48
C ALA A 626 -14.86 15.13 7.31
N LEU A 627 -15.01 15.97 6.27
CA LEU A 627 -14.13 15.98 5.09
C LEU A 627 -12.67 16.22 5.47
N LYS A 628 -12.40 17.10 6.43
CA LYS A 628 -11.04 17.35 6.93
C LYS A 628 -10.41 16.09 7.54
N HIS A 629 -11.18 15.34 8.33
CA HIS A 629 -10.71 14.09 8.93
C HIS A 629 -10.50 13.01 7.86
N MET A 630 -11.40 12.88 6.89
CA MET A 630 -11.30 11.89 5.82
C MET A 630 -10.14 12.16 4.86
N LYS A 631 -9.89 13.43 4.53
CA LYS A 631 -8.70 13.81 3.73
C LYS A 631 -7.39 13.43 4.44
N ARG A 632 -7.31 13.61 5.76
CA ARG A 632 -6.13 13.18 6.54
C ARG A 632 -5.96 11.66 6.54
N ALA A 633 -7.05 10.93 6.57
CA ALA A 633 -7.07 9.48 6.54
C ALA A 633 -6.89 8.90 5.12
N ASN A 634 -6.94 9.74 4.08
CA ASN A 634 -6.99 9.35 2.66
C ASN A 634 -8.09 8.30 2.38
N TRP A 635 -9.26 8.48 2.99
CA TRP A 635 -10.38 7.57 2.85
C TRP A 635 -11.32 8.06 1.75
N LEU A 636 -11.12 7.51 0.55
CA LEU A 636 -11.68 8.06 -0.69
C LEU A 636 -13.21 8.04 -0.74
N ASP A 637 -13.86 6.92 -0.39
CA ASP A 637 -15.33 6.82 -0.42
C ASP A 637 -16.01 7.81 0.53
N ALA A 638 -15.51 7.92 1.76
CA ALA A 638 -16.01 8.88 2.72
C ALA A 638 -15.74 10.35 2.31
N ILE A 639 -14.63 10.62 1.61
CA ILE A 639 -14.37 11.92 1.00
C ILE A 639 -15.45 12.22 -0.04
N ALA A 640 -15.76 11.26 -0.92
CA ALA A 640 -16.77 11.42 -1.96
C ALA A 640 -18.18 11.64 -1.36
N ASP A 641 -18.53 10.89 -0.30
CA ASP A 641 -19.80 11.09 0.42
C ASP A 641 -19.91 12.49 1.02
N CYS A 642 -18.82 12.99 1.65
CA CYS A 642 -18.80 14.36 2.18
C CYS A 642 -18.96 15.39 1.07
N LEU A 643 -18.23 15.24 -0.05
CA LEU A 643 -18.32 16.13 -1.20
C LEU A 643 -19.71 16.13 -1.82
N PHE A 644 -20.35 14.97 -1.92
CA PHE A 644 -21.71 14.81 -2.42
C PHE A 644 -22.71 15.60 -1.55
N TRP A 645 -22.68 15.42 -0.24
CA TRP A 645 -23.60 16.10 0.65
C TRP A 645 -23.35 17.61 0.76
N LEU A 646 -22.08 18.03 0.73
CA LEU A 646 -21.74 19.44 0.64
C LEU A 646 -22.25 20.06 -0.67
N ALA A 647 -22.07 19.38 -1.79
CA ALA A 647 -22.57 19.82 -3.08
C ALA A 647 -24.11 19.92 -3.08
N TRP A 648 -24.80 18.94 -2.46
CA TRP A 648 -26.24 18.99 -2.33
C TRP A 648 -26.70 20.26 -1.57
N ILE A 649 -26.00 20.64 -0.49
CA ILE A 649 -26.28 21.88 0.22
C ILE A 649 -26.01 23.10 -0.65
N GLU A 650 -24.88 23.13 -1.37
CA GLU A 650 -24.55 24.27 -2.26
C GLU A 650 -25.60 24.42 -3.38
N VAL A 651 -26.22 23.32 -3.85
CA VAL A 651 -27.39 23.37 -4.76
C VAL A 651 -28.59 24.06 -4.08
N GLN A 652 -28.92 23.66 -2.86
CA GLN A 652 -30.08 24.25 -2.12
C GLN A 652 -29.85 25.75 -1.80
N THR A 653 -28.60 26.17 -1.66
CA THR A 653 -28.24 27.58 -1.40
C THR A 653 -27.93 28.38 -2.66
N GLY A 654 -28.12 27.81 -3.85
CA GLY A 654 -27.96 28.50 -5.15
C GLY A 654 -26.52 28.63 -5.67
N GLN A 655 -25.55 27.98 -5.01
CA GLN A 655 -24.12 28.01 -5.39
C GLN A 655 -23.79 26.92 -6.43
N THR A 656 -24.42 27.00 -7.60
CA THR A 656 -24.42 25.92 -8.60
C THR A 656 -23.06 25.57 -9.18
N GLN A 657 -22.17 26.55 -9.39
CA GLN A 657 -20.81 26.28 -9.89
C GLN A 657 -19.96 25.50 -8.89
N LYS A 658 -20.03 25.91 -7.61
CA LYS A 658 -19.30 25.23 -6.53
C LYS A 658 -19.82 23.79 -6.33
N ALA A 659 -21.14 23.63 -6.37
CA ALA A 659 -21.79 22.33 -6.32
C ALA A 659 -21.33 21.42 -7.47
N ARG A 660 -21.29 21.92 -8.70
CA ARG A 660 -20.84 21.19 -9.87
C ARG A 660 -19.41 20.67 -9.71
N GLN A 661 -18.48 21.52 -9.25
CA GLN A 661 -17.09 21.11 -9.03
C GLN A 661 -16.97 20.01 -7.96
N MET A 662 -17.72 20.14 -6.86
CA MET A 662 -17.73 19.12 -5.80
C MET A 662 -18.31 17.79 -6.31
N LEU A 663 -19.38 17.84 -7.11
CA LEU A 663 -19.99 16.64 -7.71
C LEU A 663 -19.05 15.96 -8.71
N LEU A 664 -18.34 16.72 -9.54
CA LEU A 664 -17.35 16.14 -10.46
C LEU A 664 -16.21 15.45 -9.70
N ASN A 665 -15.72 16.05 -8.62
CA ASN A 665 -14.72 15.44 -7.77
C ASN A 665 -15.25 14.16 -7.07
N ALA A 666 -16.50 14.18 -6.60
CA ALA A 666 -17.13 13.00 -6.02
C ALA A 666 -17.36 11.91 -7.06
N LEU A 667 -17.79 12.29 -8.28
CA LEU A 667 -18.00 11.37 -9.40
C LEU A 667 -16.71 10.64 -9.78
N GLU A 668 -15.63 11.38 -9.94
CA GLU A 668 -14.31 10.80 -10.22
C GLU A 668 -13.92 9.75 -9.17
N ILE A 669 -14.10 10.06 -7.89
CA ILE A 669 -13.78 9.14 -6.79
C ILE A 669 -14.70 7.91 -6.84
N TYR A 670 -16.01 8.07 -6.99
CA TYR A 670 -16.94 6.93 -7.05
C TYR A 670 -16.71 6.05 -8.29
N GLN A 671 -16.33 6.62 -9.43
CA GLN A 671 -15.94 5.87 -10.63
C GLN A 671 -14.65 5.06 -10.37
N ARG A 672 -13.64 5.67 -9.75
CA ARG A 672 -12.39 4.97 -9.34
C ARG A 672 -12.66 3.82 -8.36
N LEU A 673 -13.66 3.98 -7.46
CA LEU A 673 -14.08 2.96 -6.51
C LEU A 673 -15.08 1.95 -7.10
N ASN A 674 -15.57 2.19 -8.33
CA ASN A 674 -16.60 1.39 -9.00
C ASN A 674 -17.93 1.27 -8.21
N ILE A 675 -18.33 2.33 -7.50
CA ILE A 675 -19.57 2.37 -6.72
C ILE A 675 -20.72 2.85 -7.64
N GLN A 676 -21.21 1.97 -8.52
CA GLN A 676 -22.17 2.29 -9.57
C GLN A 676 -23.44 2.99 -9.08
N PRO A 677 -24.10 2.59 -7.94
CA PRO A 677 -25.26 3.32 -7.45
C PRO A 677 -24.98 4.79 -7.16
N LYS A 678 -23.80 5.09 -6.58
CA LYS A 678 -23.38 6.46 -6.27
C LYS A 678 -23.00 7.25 -7.52
N VAL A 679 -22.39 6.62 -8.51
CA VAL A 679 -22.14 7.23 -9.81
C VAL A 679 -23.44 7.72 -10.44
N GLN A 680 -24.47 6.88 -10.49
CA GLN A 680 -25.78 7.23 -11.03
C GLN A 680 -26.46 8.36 -10.25
N GLU A 681 -26.36 8.34 -8.93
CA GLU A 681 -26.92 9.38 -8.05
C GLU A 681 -26.28 10.75 -8.31
N VAL A 682 -24.93 10.79 -8.46
CA VAL A 682 -24.20 12.03 -8.76
C VAL A 682 -24.48 12.52 -10.19
N GLU A 683 -24.52 11.63 -11.17
CA GLU A 683 -24.85 11.98 -12.56
C GLU A 683 -26.25 12.56 -12.68
N ALA A 684 -27.23 11.99 -11.98
CA ALA A 684 -28.58 12.51 -11.95
C ALA A 684 -28.65 13.92 -11.35
N LEU A 685 -27.88 14.18 -10.28
CA LEU A 685 -27.80 15.51 -9.67
C LEU A 685 -27.10 16.52 -10.58
N LEU A 686 -26.00 16.12 -11.27
CA LEU A 686 -25.30 16.94 -12.24
C LEU A 686 -26.16 17.33 -13.44
N ALA A 687 -26.97 16.38 -13.95
CA ALA A 687 -27.90 16.63 -15.07
C ALA A 687 -29.01 17.63 -14.71
N GLY A 688 -29.38 17.74 -13.42
CA GLY A 688 -30.34 18.73 -12.92
C GLY A 688 -29.79 20.13 -12.74
N LEU A 689 -28.46 20.34 -12.84
CA LEU A 689 -27.85 21.65 -12.68
C LEU A 689 -27.86 22.42 -14.01
N PRO A 690 -28.11 23.75 -13.99
CA PRO A 690 -27.99 24.58 -15.18
C PRO A 690 -26.60 24.49 -15.78
N GLU A 691 -26.51 24.52 -17.13
CA GLU A 691 -25.23 24.56 -17.81
C GLU A 691 -24.40 25.78 -17.38
N PRO A 692 -23.06 25.67 -17.36
CA PRO A 692 -22.20 26.80 -17.07
C PRO A 692 -22.50 27.90 -18.10
N THR A 693 -23.00 29.05 -17.65
CA THR A 693 -23.04 30.25 -18.49
C THR A 693 -21.59 30.67 -18.72
N ASP A 694 -21.06 30.52 -19.91
CA ASP A 694 -19.85 31.19 -20.39
C ASP A 694 -20.06 32.71 -20.27
N GLN A 695 -19.82 33.27 -19.12
CA GLN A 695 -19.54 34.70 -19.04
C GLN A 695 -18.10 34.89 -19.50
N ILE A 696 -17.95 34.99 -20.83
CA ILE A 696 -16.84 35.69 -21.40
C ILE A 696 -17.01 37.15 -20.91
N GLU A 697 -16.31 37.54 -19.89
CA GLU A 697 -16.04 38.98 -19.64
C GLU A 697 -15.30 39.49 -20.89
N THR A 698 -16.08 39.97 -21.84
CA THR A 698 -15.57 40.87 -22.86
C THR A 698 -15.16 42.12 -22.13
N GLY A 699 -13.87 42.21 -21.80
CA GLY A 699 -13.25 43.42 -21.31
C GLY A 699 -13.57 44.57 -22.29
N GLU A 700 -14.38 45.52 -21.82
CA GLU A 700 -14.56 46.82 -22.47
C GLU A 700 -13.20 47.46 -22.68
N GLY A 701 -12.97 47.83 -23.93
CA GLY A 701 -11.74 48.44 -24.39
C GLY A 701 -11.43 49.73 -23.62
N TYR A 702 -10.24 49.83 -23.10
CA TYR A 702 -9.58 51.09 -22.78
C TYR A 702 -9.30 51.81 -24.10
N GLN A 703 -10.09 52.83 -24.42
CA GLN A 703 -9.69 53.86 -25.37
C GLN A 703 -8.57 54.68 -24.73
N ALA A 704 -7.41 54.63 -25.34
CA ALA A 704 -6.32 55.56 -25.07
C ALA A 704 -6.69 56.88 -25.75
N ASP A 705 -6.98 57.93 -24.96
CA ASP A 705 -6.94 59.30 -25.44
C ASP A 705 -5.48 59.75 -25.53
N GLU A 706 -5.10 60.13 -26.77
CA GLU A 706 -3.90 60.92 -27.04
C GLU A 706 -4.10 62.31 -26.50
N GLU A 707 -3.20 62.80 -25.59
CA GLU A 707 -2.58 64.10 -25.60
C GLU A 707 -1.23 64.07 -24.86
#